data_a07a7547d22febb5aa50c64d7cd650f3
#
_entry.id   a07a7547d22febb5aa50c64d7cd650f3
#
_cell.length_a   1.000
_cell.length_b   1.000
_cell.length_c   1.000
_cell.angle_alpha   90.00
_cell.angle_beta   90.00
_cell.angle_gamma   90.00
#
_symmetry.space_group_name_H-M   'P 1'
#
loop_
_entity.id
_entity.type
_entity.pdbx_description
1 polymer ?
#
loop_
_entity_poly.entity_id
_entity_poly.type
_entity_poly.pdbx_seq_one_letter_code
_entity_poly.pdbx_strand_id
1 'polypeptide(L)'
;MTMTNWQAQWIWGDGEESPRNEWRCFRKSFEVPHSEGLSNPTASLRITADSRYVLTVNGTQVGRGPVRSWPFELAYDTYEIGHLLKPGEMNTVAVLVMHFGVSTFYYVRGRGGLLAELNDSEGNVIAATDATWQTSEHVGHHPRASRASCQHAFAEYIDASLWDSSWMEKEYDPVNWMQSVVLGPVGMEPWTVVKPRDIPLLTEEIITPVRVESLAKIKTFQVTATLDIRNGWIDGSEVHANRIHFLGYTATSLVSSKAGKVTIGFLQSGECFKALSLNGEWIEGNQIYGSAPERYVDVDLQAGDNLLLIDVSSHIHTGKLQIGLYAEEEQVVSFQAPASYREHQESSWLRIGPFDAVELIDHQRVRELESEHPIYLELHDNVRTVEDLSVYKDWIQPLNPKYVSEVDVFALSVWRKENIRYAVPPQLQNAIIPNAEAASVPVFEGYDTEVLFDLGKEYSGYLAFEVEANEGDILDWYGFEYMAGEYRQDMFGLDHTLRYVCKAGRQRYETPIRRGFRYVSMTVRGAKQPIKLYNVTMIQSNYPVAEVGQFTCSDELLNDIWEISRHTTKVCMEDTFVDCPAFEQVFWVGDSRNEALVSNYLYGVQDIIKRCLRLVPGSKHQTPLFADQVPSGWSSVIPNWTFFWAIACAEYYEQTADEAFASEMYGHIRFTLEHYLTNINDQGLFAIKGWNLLDWSPIDQPNDGIVTHQNMFLVHTLRVGARMARISGDQQGVALLENAALRLETAINNHLWNEDALAYIDCIHADGRRSQVVSMQTQVVASLTGVAFGNRKQKIDSYLVSPPSHFVQIGSPFMSFFYYEALAKLGEVDLVLADIRHNYGMMIRNGATTCWEQYPNFLENRANPNMLTRSHCHAWSSAPAYFLGREVLGVRSLAPGWSEIEVAPALSGLTWAKGSVPHPAGGRIDVSWTVNEASKTMEITVSYPASVTVHVRMPEGYTGNVKELKLQLLE
;
A
#
# COMPACT_ATOMS: atom_id res chain seq x y z
N MET A 1 24.88 -12.42 -17.45
CA MET A 1 23.86 -11.59 -18.13
C MET A 1 24.56 -10.75 -19.17
N THR A 2 24.22 -10.91 -20.45
CA THR A 2 24.69 -10.02 -21.51
C THR A 2 24.09 -8.63 -21.22
N MET A 3 24.95 -7.63 -20.94
CA MET A 3 24.48 -6.24 -20.89
C MET A 3 23.80 -5.94 -22.23
N THR A 4 22.51 -5.62 -22.21
CA THR A 4 21.82 -5.10 -23.40
C THR A 4 22.56 -3.84 -23.80
N ASN A 5 23.02 -3.79 -25.05
CA ASN A 5 23.79 -2.64 -25.54
C ASN A 5 22.84 -1.46 -25.73
N TRP A 6 22.89 -0.48 -24.84
CA TRP A 6 22.12 0.76 -24.93
C TRP A 6 22.98 1.84 -25.62
N GLN A 7 22.39 2.53 -26.59
CA GLN A 7 22.94 3.79 -27.09
C GLN A 7 22.36 5.00 -26.32
N ALA A 8 21.20 4.81 -25.68
CA ALA A 8 20.56 5.82 -24.83
C ALA A 8 21.44 6.20 -23.64
N GLN A 9 21.33 7.44 -23.23
CA GLN A 9 21.91 8.00 -22.01
C GLN A 9 20.81 8.46 -21.07
N TRP A 10 21.06 8.44 -19.76
CA TRP A 10 20.17 9.06 -18.80
C TRP A 10 20.11 10.57 -19.00
N ILE A 11 18.90 11.11 -19.03
CA ILE A 11 18.64 12.54 -19.20
C ILE A 11 17.74 13.07 -18.09
N TRP A 12 17.89 14.37 -17.79
CA TRP A 12 17.01 15.12 -16.89
C TRP A 12 16.93 16.58 -17.31
N GLY A 13 16.27 17.43 -16.47
CA GLY A 13 16.34 18.88 -16.57
C GLY A 13 17.61 19.45 -15.91
N ASP A 14 17.82 20.74 -16.01
CA ASP A 14 18.77 21.48 -15.19
C ASP A 14 18.20 21.66 -13.76
N GLY A 15 19.05 21.96 -12.79
CA GLY A 15 18.68 22.23 -11.41
C GLY A 15 19.06 21.13 -10.42
N GLU A 16 18.20 20.88 -9.45
CA GLU A 16 18.45 19.88 -8.38
C GLU A 16 18.50 18.46 -8.94
N GLU A 17 19.41 17.64 -8.42
CA GLU A 17 19.52 16.23 -8.83
C GLU A 17 18.28 15.39 -8.46
N SER A 18 17.65 15.71 -7.33
CA SER A 18 16.47 15.03 -6.82
C SER A 18 15.46 16.03 -6.28
N PRO A 19 14.80 16.79 -7.17
CA PRO A 19 13.83 17.80 -6.77
C PRO A 19 12.60 17.16 -6.12
N ARG A 20 12.03 17.86 -5.14
CA ARG A 20 10.83 17.40 -4.43
C ARG A 20 9.58 17.57 -5.29
N ASN A 21 8.79 16.49 -5.48
CA ASN A 21 7.52 16.51 -6.21
C ASN A 21 7.59 17.22 -7.57
N GLU A 22 8.59 16.87 -8.37
CA GLU A 22 8.75 17.46 -9.69
C GLU A 22 8.02 16.63 -10.75
N TRP A 23 7.27 17.32 -11.59
CA TRP A 23 6.62 16.78 -12.76
C TRP A 23 7.29 17.37 -14.00
N ARG A 24 7.86 16.50 -14.83
CA ARG A 24 8.67 16.93 -15.97
C ARG A 24 8.26 16.24 -17.25
N CYS A 25 8.08 17.05 -18.29
CA CYS A 25 7.76 16.58 -19.63
C CYS A 25 9.02 16.44 -20.45
N PHE A 26 9.10 15.37 -21.20
CA PHE A 26 10.15 15.09 -22.18
C PHE A 26 9.53 14.80 -23.53
N ARG A 27 10.17 15.27 -24.60
CA ARG A 27 9.67 15.14 -25.96
C ARG A 27 10.80 14.92 -26.95
N LYS A 28 10.58 14.02 -27.92
CA LYS A 28 11.47 13.78 -29.05
C LYS A 28 10.64 13.58 -30.31
N SER A 29 10.91 14.41 -31.33
CA SER A 29 10.39 14.19 -32.68
C SER A 29 11.48 13.54 -33.54
N PHE A 30 11.08 12.60 -34.39
CA PHE A 30 11.98 11.81 -35.26
C PHE A 30 11.24 11.31 -36.49
N GLU A 31 11.98 11.02 -37.54
CA GLU A 31 11.45 10.38 -38.76
C GLU A 31 11.67 8.87 -38.69
N VAL A 32 10.69 8.10 -39.14
CA VAL A 32 10.82 6.67 -39.39
C VAL A 32 11.04 6.47 -40.89
N PRO A 33 12.15 5.88 -41.34
CA PRO A 33 12.39 5.65 -42.76
C PRO A 33 11.27 4.82 -43.40
N HIS A 34 10.97 5.13 -44.69
CA HIS A 34 10.11 4.29 -45.51
C HIS A 34 10.79 2.92 -45.72
N SER A 35 10.13 1.84 -45.29
CA SER A 35 10.50 0.48 -45.69
C SER A 35 9.56 0.03 -46.80
N GLU A 36 10.09 -0.25 -48.00
CA GLU A 36 9.30 -0.74 -49.15
C GLU A 36 8.64 -2.09 -48.75
N GLY A 37 7.31 -2.10 -48.78
CA GLY A 37 6.51 -3.32 -48.60
C GLY A 37 5.92 -3.63 -47.23
N LEU A 38 6.18 -2.83 -46.18
CA LEU A 38 5.56 -2.99 -44.87
C LEU A 38 4.65 -1.80 -44.55
N SER A 39 3.35 -2.06 -44.38
CA SER A 39 2.36 -1.03 -43.99
C SER A 39 2.51 -0.59 -42.51
N ASN A 40 3.11 -1.42 -41.66
CA ASN A 40 3.42 -1.10 -40.26
C ASN A 40 4.86 -1.51 -39.95
N PRO A 41 5.74 -0.59 -39.50
CA PRO A 41 7.07 -0.94 -39.03
C PRO A 41 6.97 -1.78 -37.76
N THR A 42 7.80 -2.81 -37.62
CA THR A 42 7.99 -3.45 -36.33
C THR A 42 9.00 -2.63 -35.54
N ALA A 43 8.58 -2.07 -34.43
CA ALA A 43 9.44 -1.22 -33.60
C ALA A 43 9.09 -1.38 -32.12
N SER A 44 10.12 -1.53 -31.31
CA SER A 44 10.00 -1.67 -29.86
C SER A 44 10.67 -0.52 -29.11
N LEU A 45 9.97 0.05 -28.13
CA LEU A 45 10.48 1.11 -27.26
C LEU A 45 10.77 0.52 -25.88
N ARG A 46 12.03 0.60 -25.45
CA ARG A 46 12.47 0.30 -24.10
C ARG A 46 12.50 1.59 -23.30
N ILE A 47 11.92 1.61 -22.07
CA ILE A 47 11.82 2.83 -21.27
C ILE A 47 11.85 2.54 -19.78
N THR A 48 12.50 3.42 -19.03
CA THR A 48 12.41 3.49 -17.57
C THR A 48 12.65 4.92 -17.09
N ALA A 49 12.19 5.23 -15.89
CA ALA A 49 12.39 6.53 -15.25
C ALA A 49 12.46 6.40 -13.72
N ASP A 50 12.99 7.39 -13.08
CA ASP A 50 12.94 7.56 -11.64
C ASP A 50 12.13 8.85 -11.34
N SER A 51 10.90 8.78 -10.73
CA SER A 51 10.30 7.61 -10.05
C SER A 51 9.26 6.86 -10.89
N ARG A 52 8.40 7.58 -11.63
CA ARG A 52 7.30 7.03 -12.46
C ARG A 52 7.18 7.79 -13.77
N TYR A 53 6.66 7.13 -14.80
CA TYR A 53 6.40 7.78 -16.10
C TYR A 53 5.02 7.41 -16.67
N VAL A 54 4.52 8.29 -17.55
CA VAL A 54 3.44 8.03 -18.50
C VAL A 54 4.00 8.24 -19.91
N LEU A 55 3.87 7.25 -20.77
CA LEU A 55 4.38 7.26 -22.15
C LEU A 55 3.27 7.51 -23.14
N THR A 56 3.51 8.42 -24.07
CA THR A 56 2.62 8.75 -25.18
C THR A 56 3.39 8.73 -26.51
N VAL A 57 2.78 8.19 -27.56
CA VAL A 57 3.33 8.19 -28.92
C VAL A 57 2.28 8.79 -29.87
N ASN A 58 2.65 9.85 -30.57
CA ASN A 58 1.75 10.58 -31.51
C ASN A 58 0.39 10.92 -30.86
N GLY A 59 0.37 11.40 -29.62
CA GLY A 59 -0.85 11.74 -28.86
C GLY A 59 -1.59 10.54 -28.25
N THR A 60 -1.18 9.30 -28.55
CA THR A 60 -1.80 8.10 -27.98
C THR A 60 -1.03 7.63 -26.77
N GLN A 61 -1.68 7.52 -25.60
CA GLN A 61 -1.08 6.94 -24.41
C GLN A 61 -0.78 5.45 -24.64
N VAL A 62 0.44 5.04 -24.34
CA VAL A 62 0.95 3.67 -24.57
C VAL A 62 1.03 2.87 -23.29
N GLY A 63 1.44 3.52 -22.21
CA GLY A 63 1.58 2.83 -20.93
C GLY A 63 2.16 3.69 -19.83
N ARG A 64 2.33 3.05 -18.68
CA ARG A 64 2.84 3.63 -17.42
C ARG A 64 3.86 2.71 -16.78
N GLY A 65 4.82 3.28 -16.08
CA GLY A 65 5.84 2.53 -15.38
C GLY A 65 6.80 3.43 -14.60
N PRO A 66 7.99 2.90 -14.27
CA PRO A 66 8.36 1.49 -14.30
C PRO A 66 7.73 0.71 -13.13
N VAL A 67 7.89 -0.60 -13.10
CA VAL A 67 7.61 -1.40 -11.90
C VAL A 67 8.51 -0.97 -10.76
N ARG A 68 8.00 -1.05 -9.51
CA ARG A 68 8.83 -0.72 -8.32
C ARG A 68 10.08 -1.59 -8.28
N SER A 69 11.22 -0.96 -8.00
CA SER A 69 12.54 -1.58 -8.03
C SER A 69 13.48 -0.90 -7.04
N TRP A 70 14.54 -1.58 -6.65
CA TRP A 70 15.64 -0.93 -5.96
C TRP A 70 16.37 0.03 -6.92
N PRO A 71 16.84 1.20 -6.48
CA PRO A 71 17.55 2.14 -7.37
C PRO A 71 18.74 1.52 -8.09
N PHE A 72 19.53 0.68 -7.38
CA PHE A 72 20.70 0.01 -7.94
C PHE A 72 20.36 -1.17 -8.88
N GLU A 73 19.10 -1.57 -8.99
CA GLU A 73 18.61 -2.65 -9.86
C GLU A 73 17.25 -2.27 -10.45
N LEU A 74 17.26 -1.29 -11.36
CA LEU A 74 16.05 -0.71 -11.92
C LEU A 74 15.52 -1.53 -13.11
N ALA A 75 14.22 -1.75 -13.17
CA ALA A 75 13.57 -2.40 -14.30
C ALA A 75 13.22 -1.41 -15.40
N TYR A 76 13.28 -1.86 -16.68
CA TYR A 76 12.72 -1.13 -17.80
C TYR A 76 11.56 -1.90 -18.44
N ASP A 77 10.61 -1.16 -18.99
CA ASP A 77 9.46 -1.69 -19.72
C ASP A 77 9.76 -1.71 -21.22
N THR A 78 9.11 -2.62 -21.96
CA THR A 78 9.20 -2.70 -23.42
C THR A 78 7.79 -2.63 -24.02
N TYR A 79 7.60 -1.74 -25.00
CA TYR A 79 6.34 -1.56 -25.70
C TYR A 79 6.51 -1.74 -27.21
N GLU A 80 5.67 -2.57 -27.81
CA GLU A 80 5.59 -2.74 -29.27
C GLU A 80 4.75 -1.60 -29.87
N ILE A 81 5.42 -0.56 -30.38
CA ILE A 81 4.75 0.69 -30.82
C ILE A 81 4.71 0.88 -32.33
N GLY A 82 5.19 -0.10 -33.11
CA GLY A 82 5.25 0.03 -34.57
C GLY A 82 3.94 0.43 -35.23
N HIS A 83 2.81 -0.06 -34.71
CA HIS A 83 1.47 0.26 -35.20
C HIS A 83 1.04 1.72 -34.99
N LEU A 84 1.71 2.45 -34.12
CA LEU A 84 1.47 3.89 -33.86
C LEU A 84 2.37 4.80 -34.70
N LEU A 85 3.43 4.24 -35.29
CA LEU A 85 4.40 5.02 -36.08
C LEU A 85 3.94 5.20 -37.51
N LYS A 86 4.25 6.36 -38.09
CA LYS A 86 3.93 6.74 -39.45
C LYS A 86 5.23 6.82 -40.27
N PRO A 87 5.53 5.83 -41.12
CA PRO A 87 6.70 5.85 -41.99
C PRO A 87 6.70 7.03 -42.95
N GLY A 88 7.85 7.71 -43.08
CA GLY A 88 8.01 8.87 -43.92
C GLY A 88 7.41 10.16 -43.37
N GLU A 89 6.87 10.14 -42.15
CA GLU A 89 6.39 11.31 -41.43
C GLU A 89 7.19 11.54 -40.16
N MET A 90 7.07 12.75 -39.62
CA MET A 90 7.53 13.04 -38.27
C MET A 90 6.64 12.31 -37.27
N ASN A 91 7.27 11.61 -36.33
CA ASN A 91 6.65 10.96 -35.21
C ASN A 91 7.15 11.59 -33.91
N THR A 92 6.38 11.46 -32.83
CA THR A 92 6.71 12.04 -31.54
C THR A 92 6.55 11.00 -30.44
N VAL A 93 7.58 10.86 -29.61
CA VAL A 93 7.53 10.24 -28.29
C VAL A 93 7.48 11.35 -27.25
N ALA A 94 6.49 11.30 -26.38
CA ALA A 94 6.30 12.23 -25.27
C ALA A 94 6.19 11.46 -23.95
N VAL A 95 6.91 11.89 -22.92
CA VAL A 95 6.96 11.20 -21.62
C VAL A 95 6.76 12.21 -20.51
N LEU A 96 5.74 11.99 -19.68
CA LEU A 96 5.58 12.69 -18.41
C LEU A 96 6.27 11.88 -17.33
N VAL A 97 7.24 12.46 -16.64
CA VAL A 97 7.94 11.83 -15.50
C VAL A 97 7.52 12.51 -14.21
N MET A 98 7.11 11.72 -13.23
CA MET A 98 6.84 12.13 -11.85
C MET A 98 8.03 11.72 -10.99
N HIS A 99 8.83 12.69 -10.55
CA HIS A 99 9.91 12.44 -9.60
C HIS A 99 9.48 12.83 -8.20
N PHE A 100 9.50 11.86 -7.28
CA PHE A 100 9.03 12.07 -5.91
C PHE A 100 9.98 12.94 -5.08
N GLY A 101 11.29 12.74 -5.22
CA GLY A 101 12.31 13.46 -4.45
C GLY A 101 12.28 13.17 -2.95
N VAL A 102 11.48 12.19 -2.50
CA VAL A 102 11.37 11.74 -1.11
C VAL A 102 11.24 10.22 -1.08
N SER A 103 11.86 9.59 -0.08
CA SER A 103 11.64 8.16 0.17
C SER A 103 10.24 7.89 0.73
N THR A 104 9.67 6.74 0.37
CA THR A 104 8.37 6.24 0.83
C THR A 104 8.51 4.80 1.31
N PHE A 105 7.40 4.12 1.63
CA PHE A 105 7.41 2.70 2.00
C PHE A 105 7.56 1.77 0.79
N TYR A 106 7.45 2.29 -0.44
CA TYR A 106 7.60 1.51 -1.68
C TYR A 106 8.57 2.14 -2.70
N TYR A 107 9.31 3.15 -2.27
CA TYR A 107 10.29 3.82 -3.11
C TYR A 107 11.45 4.36 -2.28
N VAL A 108 12.68 4.10 -2.74
CA VAL A 108 13.90 4.66 -2.19
C VAL A 108 14.30 5.85 -3.05
N ARG A 109 14.49 7.02 -2.44
CA ARG A 109 14.86 8.25 -3.13
C ARG A 109 16.15 8.05 -3.94
N GLY A 110 16.02 8.24 -5.25
CA GLY A 110 17.12 8.29 -6.19
C GLY A 110 17.39 9.74 -6.64
N ARG A 111 17.62 9.90 -7.92
CA ARG A 111 17.69 11.20 -8.60
C ARG A 111 16.73 11.21 -9.78
N GLY A 112 16.31 12.39 -10.25
CA GLY A 112 15.49 12.48 -11.45
C GLY A 112 16.22 11.91 -12.67
N GLY A 113 15.53 11.10 -13.47
CA GLY A 113 16.12 10.49 -14.66
C GLY A 113 15.09 9.84 -15.58
N LEU A 114 15.34 9.95 -16.87
CA LEU A 114 14.61 9.25 -17.94
C LEU A 114 15.63 8.54 -18.84
N LEU A 115 15.34 7.29 -19.18
CA LEU A 115 16.09 6.49 -20.14
C LEU A 115 15.11 5.83 -21.12
N ALA A 116 15.26 6.08 -22.41
CA ALA A 116 14.41 5.47 -23.44
C ALA A 116 15.19 5.22 -24.73
N GLU A 117 14.87 4.11 -25.40
CA GLU A 117 15.48 3.75 -26.68
C GLU A 117 14.46 3.02 -27.55
N LEU A 118 14.26 3.53 -28.76
CA LEU A 118 13.40 2.97 -29.79
C LEU A 118 14.24 2.23 -30.85
N ASN A 119 13.95 0.97 -31.06
CA ASN A 119 14.65 0.11 -32.01
C ASN A 119 13.68 -0.43 -33.08
N ASP A 120 14.19 -0.61 -34.29
CA ASP A 120 13.51 -1.35 -35.35
C ASP A 120 13.59 -2.88 -35.13
N SER A 121 12.99 -3.65 -36.04
CA SER A 121 13.03 -5.12 -36.02
C SER A 121 14.42 -5.74 -36.18
N GLU A 122 15.39 -5.02 -36.71
CA GLU A 122 16.77 -5.45 -36.88
C GLU A 122 17.66 -5.07 -35.69
N GLY A 123 17.08 -4.32 -34.73
CA GLY A 123 17.78 -3.82 -33.55
C GLY A 123 18.54 -2.51 -33.79
N ASN A 124 18.35 -1.83 -34.93
CA ASN A 124 18.92 -0.50 -35.15
C ASN A 124 18.17 0.54 -34.35
N VAL A 125 18.92 1.49 -33.78
CA VAL A 125 18.32 2.56 -32.97
C VAL A 125 17.71 3.63 -33.87
N ILE A 126 16.40 3.85 -33.76
CA ILE A 126 15.65 4.92 -34.43
C ILE A 126 15.74 6.20 -33.61
N ALA A 127 15.55 6.12 -32.28
CA ALA A 127 15.68 7.24 -31.36
C ALA A 127 16.16 6.76 -29.99
N ALA A 128 16.98 7.55 -29.33
CA ALA A 128 17.50 7.28 -28.00
C ALA A 128 17.51 8.56 -27.17
N THR A 129 17.41 8.45 -25.86
CA THR A 129 17.57 9.58 -24.95
C THR A 129 19.01 10.11 -25.01
N ASP A 130 19.11 11.41 -25.32
CA ASP A 130 20.34 12.18 -25.46
C ASP A 130 20.07 13.69 -25.28
N ALA A 131 21.08 14.53 -25.50
CA ALA A 131 20.94 15.97 -25.39
C ALA A 131 19.99 16.60 -26.44
N THR A 132 19.51 15.87 -27.43
CA THR A 132 18.58 16.38 -28.44
C THR A 132 17.11 16.26 -28.04
N TRP A 133 16.81 15.61 -26.92
CA TRP A 133 15.47 15.63 -26.34
C TRP A 133 15.18 17.00 -25.73
N GLN A 134 13.92 17.40 -25.85
CA GLN A 134 13.44 18.65 -25.23
C GLN A 134 12.71 18.32 -23.94
N THR A 135 12.83 19.19 -22.96
CA THR A 135 12.22 19.04 -21.64
C THR A 135 11.65 20.34 -21.11
N SER A 136 10.60 20.24 -20.31
CA SER A 136 9.99 21.36 -19.57
C SER A 136 9.39 20.85 -18.28
N GLU A 137 9.38 21.65 -17.22
CA GLU A 137 8.54 21.36 -16.04
C GLU A 137 7.08 21.42 -16.44
N HIS A 138 6.25 20.53 -15.84
CA HIS A 138 4.82 20.55 -16.04
C HIS A 138 4.18 21.58 -15.09
N VAL A 139 4.12 22.83 -15.52
CA VAL A 139 3.66 23.96 -14.70
C VAL A 139 2.21 23.87 -14.21
N GLY A 140 1.39 23.00 -14.79
CA GLY A 140 0.04 22.72 -14.31
C GLY A 140 0.01 21.94 -13.00
N HIS A 141 0.99 21.06 -12.73
CA HIS A 141 1.06 20.36 -11.45
C HIS A 141 1.71 21.22 -10.37
N HIS A 142 1.06 21.35 -9.22
CA HIS A 142 1.51 22.21 -8.14
C HIS A 142 2.61 21.52 -7.32
N PRO A 143 3.85 22.03 -7.30
CA PRO A 143 4.98 21.34 -6.65
C PRO A 143 4.86 21.27 -5.13
N ARG A 144 4.03 22.11 -4.51
CA ARG A 144 3.79 22.19 -3.07
C ARG A 144 2.51 21.46 -2.62
N ALA A 145 2.07 20.43 -3.39
CA ALA A 145 1.04 19.54 -2.90
C ALA A 145 1.50 18.82 -1.61
N SER A 146 0.56 18.53 -0.70
CA SER A 146 0.87 17.87 0.56
C SER A 146 1.34 16.43 0.36
N ARG A 147 2.16 15.89 1.28
CA ARG A 147 2.43 14.46 1.35
C ARG A 147 1.10 13.71 1.54
N ALA A 148 0.84 12.68 0.74
CA ALA A 148 -0.37 11.88 0.91
C ALA A 148 -0.35 11.11 2.25
N SER A 149 0.77 10.43 2.54
CA SER A 149 1.04 9.79 3.84
C SER A 149 2.54 9.46 3.96
N CYS A 150 2.93 8.72 5.00
CA CYS A 150 4.29 8.16 5.08
C CYS A 150 4.55 7.07 4.03
N GLN A 151 3.52 6.32 3.66
CA GLN A 151 3.61 5.27 2.67
C GLN A 151 3.72 5.84 1.24
N HIS A 152 3.08 6.99 0.97
CA HIS A 152 2.97 7.60 -0.36
C HIS A 152 3.79 8.88 -0.50
N ALA A 153 3.95 9.32 -1.76
CA ALA A 153 4.61 10.59 -2.06
C ALA A 153 3.64 11.77 -1.83
N PHE A 154 2.97 12.29 -2.85
CA PHE A 154 2.19 13.53 -2.77
C PHE A 154 0.77 13.35 -3.28
N ALA A 155 -0.15 14.16 -2.72
CA ALA A 155 -1.46 14.41 -3.31
C ALA A 155 -1.29 15.12 -4.67
N GLU A 156 -2.34 15.14 -5.46
CA GLU A 156 -2.28 15.70 -6.81
C GLU A 156 -3.08 16.99 -6.91
N TYR A 157 -2.37 18.09 -7.15
CA TYR A 157 -2.99 19.40 -7.41
C TYR A 157 -2.58 19.85 -8.81
N ILE A 158 -3.55 20.00 -9.69
CA ILE A 158 -3.32 20.42 -11.09
C ILE A 158 -4.22 21.60 -11.47
N ASP A 159 -3.63 22.59 -12.11
CA ASP A 159 -4.33 23.69 -12.78
C ASP A 159 -4.24 23.49 -14.30
N ALA A 160 -5.36 23.06 -14.89
CA ALA A 160 -5.45 22.78 -16.31
C ALA A 160 -5.43 24.06 -17.17
N SER A 161 -5.65 25.25 -16.60
CA SER A 161 -5.56 26.52 -17.32
C SER A 161 -4.12 26.94 -17.59
N LEU A 162 -3.17 26.42 -16.80
CA LEU A 162 -1.75 26.72 -16.94
C LEU A 162 -1.01 25.77 -17.90
N TRP A 163 -1.70 24.76 -18.43
CA TRP A 163 -1.05 23.70 -19.18
C TRP A 163 -1.77 23.36 -20.49
N ASP A 164 -0.99 23.33 -21.58
CA ASP A 164 -1.47 22.91 -22.90
C ASP A 164 -1.28 21.40 -23.06
N SER A 165 -2.37 20.63 -23.01
CA SER A 165 -2.35 19.18 -23.18
C SER A 165 -1.91 18.72 -24.59
N SER A 166 -1.86 19.62 -25.58
CA SER A 166 -1.40 19.30 -26.93
C SER A 166 0.12 19.02 -27.03
N TRP A 167 0.88 19.23 -25.96
CA TRP A 167 2.32 18.96 -25.95
C TRP A 167 2.70 17.51 -26.32
N MET A 168 1.78 16.59 -26.21
CA MET A 168 1.94 15.18 -26.59
C MET A 168 1.70 14.93 -28.08
N GLU A 169 1.11 15.89 -28.79
CA GLU A 169 0.76 15.78 -30.21
C GLU A 169 1.95 16.13 -31.10
N LYS A 170 1.99 15.56 -32.30
CA LYS A 170 3.11 15.76 -33.21
C LYS A 170 3.21 17.21 -33.74
N GLU A 171 2.09 17.92 -33.83
CA GLU A 171 1.97 19.30 -34.35
C GLU A 171 2.40 20.37 -33.34
N TYR A 172 2.58 20.00 -32.04
CA TYR A 172 3.02 20.94 -31.01
C TYR A 172 4.43 21.44 -31.26
N ASP A 173 4.64 22.75 -31.18
CA ASP A 173 5.95 23.38 -31.30
C ASP A 173 6.53 23.74 -29.90
N PRO A 174 7.54 23.03 -29.39
CA PRO A 174 8.12 23.25 -28.08
C PRO A 174 9.13 24.40 -28.04
N VAL A 175 8.80 25.53 -28.63
CA VAL A 175 9.70 26.71 -28.82
C VAL A 175 10.36 27.19 -27.52
N ASN A 176 9.68 27.07 -26.38
CA ASN A 176 10.18 27.53 -25.08
C ASN A 176 10.80 26.41 -24.25
N TRP A 177 10.87 25.18 -24.79
CA TRP A 177 11.43 24.05 -24.05
C TRP A 177 12.96 24.05 -24.13
N MET A 178 13.61 23.68 -23.06
CA MET A 178 15.06 23.51 -23.03
C MET A 178 15.48 22.15 -23.57
N GLN A 179 16.74 22.02 -23.92
CA GLN A 179 17.34 20.72 -24.21
C GLN A 179 17.62 19.97 -22.92
N SER A 180 17.42 18.65 -22.95
CA SER A 180 17.67 17.80 -21.78
C SER A 180 19.16 17.75 -21.44
N VAL A 181 19.46 17.70 -20.17
CA VAL A 181 20.82 17.51 -19.63
C VAL A 181 21.13 16.02 -19.62
N VAL A 182 22.23 15.62 -20.27
CA VAL A 182 22.74 14.26 -20.21
C VAL A 182 23.41 14.04 -18.86
N LEU A 183 22.94 13.04 -18.12
CA LEU A 183 23.47 12.67 -16.80
C LEU A 183 24.64 11.69 -16.92
N GLY A 184 24.53 10.73 -17.84
CA GLY A 184 25.56 9.73 -18.07
C GLY A 184 25.02 8.44 -18.72
N PRO A 185 25.91 7.44 -18.91
CA PRO A 185 25.55 6.18 -19.58
C PRO A 185 24.74 5.25 -18.68
N VAL A 186 24.13 4.23 -19.28
CA VAL A 186 23.54 3.11 -18.55
C VAL A 186 24.59 2.43 -17.68
N GLY A 187 24.25 2.12 -16.44
CA GLY A 187 25.16 1.55 -15.45
C GLY A 187 25.81 2.58 -14.50
N MET A 188 25.47 3.88 -14.66
CA MET A 188 25.89 4.91 -13.70
C MET A 188 25.11 4.81 -12.37
N GLU A 189 25.67 5.37 -11.31
CA GLU A 189 24.99 5.55 -10.02
C GLU A 189 23.82 6.54 -10.16
N PRO A 190 22.66 6.30 -9.48
CA PRO A 190 22.38 5.14 -8.61
C PRO A 190 21.92 3.89 -9.37
N TRP A 191 21.68 3.96 -10.68
CA TRP A 191 21.10 2.93 -11.54
C TRP A 191 22.16 2.01 -12.14
N THR A 192 22.89 1.29 -11.24
CA THR A 192 24.05 0.48 -11.65
C THR A 192 23.69 -0.74 -12.49
N VAL A 193 22.47 -1.26 -12.33
CA VAL A 193 21.91 -2.33 -13.16
C VAL A 193 20.55 -1.89 -13.69
N VAL A 194 20.38 -1.99 -15.02
CA VAL A 194 19.10 -1.79 -15.70
C VAL A 194 18.71 -3.07 -16.39
N LYS A 195 17.61 -3.70 -15.94
CA LYS A 195 17.18 -5.03 -16.42
C LYS A 195 15.76 -4.98 -17.00
N PRO A 196 15.39 -5.92 -17.89
CA PRO A 196 14.02 -5.99 -18.39
C PRO A 196 13.03 -6.28 -17.24
N ARG A 197 11.81 -5.76 -17.37
CA ARG A 197 10.67 -6.14 -16.56
C ARG A 197 10.48 -7.66 -16.57
N ASP A 198 10.22 -8.24 -15.41
CA ASP A 198 10.14 -9.69 -15.18
C ASP A 198 8.70 -10.20 -14.98
N ILE A 199 7.71 -9.32 -15.15
CA ILE A 199 6.27 -9.63 -15.14
C ILE A 199 5.58 -8.97 -16.33
N PRO A 200 4.38 -9.41 -16.74
CA PRO A 200 3.60 -8.75 -17.79
C PRO A 200 3.28 -7.29 -17.47
N LEU A 201 2.94 -6.50 -18.49
CA LEU A 201 2.36 -5.19 -18.30
C LEU A 201 1.03 -5.31 -17.56
N LEU A 202 0.72 -4.33 -16.70
CA LEU A 202 -0.55 -4.30 -15.98
C LEU A 202 -1.72 -4.08 -16.94
N THR A 203 -2.90 -4.59 -16.58
CA THR A 203 -4.13 -4.35 -17.33
C THR A 203 -4.57 -2.89 -17.23
N GLU A 204 -5.38 -2.44 -18.16
CA GLU A 204 -6.13 -1.18 -18.11
C GLU A 204 -7.58 -1.46 -18.51
N GLU A 205 -8.44 -1.63 -17.49
CA GLU A 205 -9.87 -1.93 -17.68
C GLU A 205 -10.72 -0.77 -17.20
N ILE A 206 -11.68 -0.31 -18.02
CA ILE A 206 -12.57 0.79 -17.66
C ILE A 206 -13.67 0.28 -16.73
N ILE A 207 -13.70 0.80 -15.52
CA ILE A 207 -14.76 0.55 -14.54
C ILE A 207 -15.62 1.80 -14.41
N THR A 208 -16.91 1.63 -14.61
CA THR A 208 -17.91 2.69 -14.45
C THR A 208 -18.58 2.56 -13.09
N PRO A 209 -18.83 3.63 -12.33
CA PRO A 209 -19.63 3.58 -11.12
C PRO A 209 -21.01 2.96 -11.39
N VAL A 210 -21.52 2.20 -10.43
CA VAL A 210 -22.83 1.55 -10.56
C VAL A 210 -23.98 2.52 -10.29
N ARG A 211 -23.70 3.62 -9.58
CA ARG A 211 -24.68 4.70 -9.32
C ARG A 211 -24.02 5.99 -8.85
N VAL A 212 -24.73 7.08 -9.05
CA VAL A 212 -24.55 8.30 -8.27
C VAL A 212 -25.26 8.10 -6.92
N GLU A 213 -24.50 8.02 -5.84
CA GLU A 213 -24.99 7.65 -4.51
C GLU A 213 -25.68 8.80 -3.79
N SER A 214 -25.12 10.01 -3.85
CA SER A 214 -25.69 11.17 -3.19
C SER A 214 -25.34 12.50 -3.86
N LEU A 215 -26.19 13.50 -3.60
CA LEU A 215 -25.98 14.90 -3.91
C LEU A 215 -26.15 15.69 -2.61
N ALA A 216 -25.20 16.58 -2.32
CA ALA A 216 -25.27 17.45 -1.14
C ALA A 216 -24.75 18.84 -1.43
N LYS A 217 -25.24 19.84 -0.68
CA LYS A 217 -24.54 21.10 -0.50
C LYS A 217 -23.77 21.08 0.83
N ILE A 218 -22.54 21.55 0.79
CA ILE A 218 -21.63 21.47 1.94
C ILE A 218 -20.97 22.82 2.24
N LYS A 219 -20.61 23.02 3.50
CA LYS A 219 -19.70 24.08 3.95
C LYS A 219 -18.49 23.45 4.64
N THR A 220 -17.32 24.01 4.38
CA THR A 220 -16.04 23.55 4.93
C THR A 220 -15.27 24.72 5.56
N PHE A 221 -14.01 24.52 5.91
CA PHE A 221 -13.12 25.59 6.33
C PHE A 221 -12.97 26.67 5.24
N GLN A 222 -12.76 27.91 5.66
CA GLN A 222 -12.50 29.04 4.74
C GLN A 222 -11.03 29.15 4.36
N VAL A 223 -10.14 28.81 5.30
CA VAL A 223 -8.69 28.81 5.11
C VAL A 223 -8.13 27.50 5.64
N THR A 224 -7.25 26.87 4.90
CA THR A 224 -6.54 25.66 5.33
C THR A 224 -5.07 25.74 5.00
N ALA A 225 -4.25 24.97 5.73
CA ALA A 225 -2.84 24.76 5.42
C ALA A 225 -2.37 23.39 5.90
N THR A 226 -1.39 22.81 5.19
CA THR A 226 -0.66 21.64 5.63
C THR A 226 0.83 21.93 5.67
N LEU A 227 1.46 21.62 6.79
CA LEU A 227 2.90 21.72 6.98
C LEU A 227 3.51 20.33 7.02
N ASP A 228 4.56 20.10 6.22
CA ASP A 228 5.41 18.92 6.34
C ASP A 228 6.40 19.14 7.49
N ILE A 229 6.00 18.72 8.66
CA ILE A 229 6.76 18.95 9.90
C ILE A 229 8.09 18.19 9.87
N ARG A 230 8.06 16.92 9.47
CA ARG A 230 9.27 16.09 9.43
C ARG A 230 10.34 16.69 8.53
N ASN A 231 10.03 16.91 7.26
CA ASN A 231 11.00 17.40 6.30
C ASN A 231 11.34 18.88 6.51
N GLY A 232 10.43 19.66 7.09
CA GLY A 232 10.64 21.07 7.44
C GLY A 232 11.55 21.29 8.65
N TRP A 233 11.62 20.36 9.61
CA TRP A 233 12.44 20.48 10.82
C TRP A 233 13.73 19.68 10.76
N ILE A 234 13.75 18.55 10.06
CA ILE A 234 14.88 17.63 10.04
C ILE A 234 15.52 17.63 8.65
N ASP A 235 16.63 18.33 8.52
CA ASP A 235 17.36 18.45 7.25
C ASP A 235 17.85 17.08 6.77
N GLY A 236 17.67 16.80 5.47
CA GLY A 236 18.08 15.54 4.84
C GLY A 236 17.13 14.34 5.11
N SER A 237 16.03 14.54 5.83
CA SER A 237 15.08 13.46 6.13
C SER A 237 14.31 12.95 4.92
N GLU A 238 14.42 13.57 3.74
CA GLU A 238 13.84 13.09 2.50
C GLU A 238 14.49 11.79 1.97
N VAL A 239 15.75 11.49 2.37
CA VAL A 239 16.50 10.34 1.86
C VAL A 239 16.03 9.00 2.41
N HIS A 240 15.25 9.00 3.49
CA HIS A 240 14.69 7.80 4.12
C HIS A 240 13.29 8.03 4.68
N ALA A 241 12.58 6.94 5.02
CA ALA A 241 11.27 6.98 5.65
C ALA A 241 11.29 6.49 7.11
N ASN A 242 12.46 6.44 7.75
CA ASN A 242 12.60 6.02 9.15
C ASN A 242 11.87 6.97 10.10
N ARG A 243 11.40 6.45 11.23
CA ARG A 243 10.79 7.29 12.28
C ARG A 243 11.84 8.24 12.87
N ILE A 244 11.43 9.49 13.09
CA ILE A 244 12.26 10.49 13.76
C ILE A 244 11.47 11.07 14.92
N HIS A 245 12.07 11.02 16.10
CA HIS A 245 11.57 11.69 17.31
C HIS A 245 12.28 13.02 17.42
N PHE A 246 11.55 14.10 17.58
CA PHE A 246 12.15 15.45 17.74
C PHE A 246 11.28 16.37 18.58
N LEU A 247 11.89 17.45 19.09
CA LEU A 247 11.26 18.55 19.83
C LEU A 247 11.29 19.81 19.00
N GLY A 248 10.15 20.50 18.86
CA GLY A 248 10.06 21.73 18.08
C GLY A 248 8.71 22.39 18.13
N TYR A 249 8.69 23.69 17.76
CA TYR A 249 7.48 24.47 17.60
C TYR A 249 7.35 25.02 16.18
N THR A 250 6.12 25.37 15.80
CA THR A 250 5.85 26.26 14.67
C THR A 250 5.13 27.51 15.17
N ALA A 251 5.35 28.63 14.49
CA ALA A 251 4.63 29.88 14.79
C ALA A 251 4.10 30.53 13.52
N THR A 252 2.92 31.15 13.64
CA THR A 252 2.28 31.99 12.62
C THR A 252 1.44 33.07 13.31
N SER A 253 1.07 34.11 12.60
CA SER A 253 0.04 35.05 13.04
C SER A 253 -1.29 34.71 12.39
N LEU A 254 -2.34 34.55 13.20
CA LEU A 254 -3.73 34.61 12.73
C LEU A 254 -4.11 36.08 12.58
N VAL A 255 -4.19 36.57 11.34
CA VAL A 255 -4.60 37.94 11.07
C VAL A 255 -6.10 37.97 10.85
N SER A 256 -6.80 38.72 11.71
CA SER A 256 -8.25 38.84 11.63
C SER A 256 -8.67 40.26 11.32
N SER A 257 -9.64 40.40 10.39
CA SER A 257 -10.20 41.72 10.01
C SER A 257 -10.98 42.42 11.10
N LYS A 258 -11.52 41.67 12.08
CA LYS A 258 -12.26 42.18 13.25
C LYS A 258 -12.08 41.23 14.44
N ALA A 259 -12.33 41.72 15.63
CA ALA A 259 -12.43 40.83 16.79
C ALA A 259 -13.65 39.92 16.66
N GLY A 260 -13.48 38.67 17.06
CA GLY A 260 -14.57 37.69 16.99
C GLY A 260 -14.09 36.27 17.21
N LYS A 261 -15.06 35.36 17.32
CA LYS A 261 -14.79 33.92 17.52
C LYS A 261 -14.39 33.26 16.22
N VAL A 262 -13.39 32.41 16.28
CA VAL A 262 -12.90 31.58 15.18
C VAL A 262 -12.76 30.13 15.63
N THR A 263 -13.17 29.19 14.81
CA THR A 263 -12.90 27.78 15.03
C THR A 263 -11.57 27.41 14.35
N ILE A 264 -10.65 26.85 15.10
CA ILE A 264 -9.43 26.23 14.58
C ILE A 264 -9.66 24.73 14.56
N GLY A 265 -9.53 24.08 13.40
CA GLY A 265 -9.66 22.64 13.23
C GLY A 265 -8.33 21.97 12.96
N PHE A 266 -8.17 20.75 13.48
CA PHE A 266 -6.99 19.92 13.29
C PHE A 266 -7.42 18.53 12.84
N LEU A 267 -6.95 18.12 11.66
CA LEU A 267 -7.17 16.77 11.18
C LEU A 267 -6.03 15.88 11.64
N GLN A 268 -6.36 14.74 12.22
CA GLN A 268 -5.42 13.67 12.55
C GLN A 268 -4.07 14.08 13.16
N SER A 269 -4.06 15.12 13.90
CA SER A 269 -2.82 15.72 14.42
C SER A 269 -2.30 15.07 15.71
N GLY A 270 -2.83 13.91 16.11
CA GLY A 270 -2.52 13.28 17.40
C GLY A 270 -1.05 12.97 17.63
N GLU A 271 -0.25 12.83 16.57
CA GLU A 271 1.18 12.53 16.67
C GLU A 271 2.10 13.72 16.32
N CYS A 272 1.56 14.78 15.70
CA CYS A 272 2.30 16.01 15.32
C CYS A 272 1.78 17.26 16.03
N PHE A 273 0.97 17.10 17.05
CA PHE A 273 0.31 18.20 17.73
C PHE A 273 0.12 17.85 19.20
N LYS A 274 0.80 18.55 20.08
CA LYS A 274 0.67 18.36 21.54
C LYS A 274 -0.20 19.44 22.16
N ALA A 275 0.09 20.70 21.87
CA ALA A 275 -0.59 21.85 22.40
C ALA A 275 -0.44 23.05 21.47
N LEU A 276 -1.29 24.03 21.63
CA LEU A 276 -1.15 25.33 20.98
C LEU A 276 -1.23 26.47 22.00
N SER A 277 -0.57 27.57 21.71
CA SER A 277 -0.73 28.82 22.44
C SER A 277 -1.27 29.91 21.52
N LEU A 278 -2.31 30.59 21.94
CA LEU A 278 -2.83 31.76 21.25
C LEU A 278 -2.59 32.98 22.14
N ASN A 279 -1.79 33.96 21.66
CA ASN A 279 -1.43 35.15 22.41
C ASN A 279 -0.90 34.84 23.84
N GLY A 280 -0.19 33.71 24.00
CA GLY A 280 0.39 33.26 25.25
C GLY A 280 -0.51 32.46 26.17
N GLU A 281 -1.75 32.19 25.76
CA GLU A 281 -2.64 31.29 26.49
C GLU A 281 -2.56 29.87 25.88
N TRP A 282 -2.09 28.91 26.63
CA TRP A 282 -1.93 27.54 26.20
C TRP A 282 -3.25 26.78 26.27
N ILE A 283 -3.52 26.02 25.21
CA ILE A 283 -4.61 25.06 25.08
C ILE A 283 -4.00 23.69 24.85
N GLU A 284 -4.12 22.82 25.84
CA GLU A 284 -3.59 21.47 25.77
C GLU A 284 -4.46 20.58 24.87
N GLY A 285 -3.84 19.55 24.27
CA GLY A 285 -4.53 18.65 23.36
C GLY A 285 -5.80 17.98 23.92
N ASN A 286 -5.88 17.79 25.25
CA ASN A 286 -7.05 17.25 25.94
C ASN A 286 -8.22 18.28 26.09
N GLN A 287 -7.97 19.57 25.84
CA GLN A 287 -8.98 20.63 25.83
C GLN A 287 -9.58 20.87 24.44
N ILE A 288 -9.11 20.16 23.43
CA ILE A 288 -9.60 20.25 22.06
C ILE A 288 -10.79 19.31 21.90
N TYR A 289 -11.91 19.85 21.40
CA TYR A 289 -13.16 19.13 21.22
C TYR A 289 -13.10 18.16 20.03
N GLY A 290 -14.03 17.20 20.04
CA GLY A 290 -14.18 16.22 18.97
C GLY A 290 -13.17 15.08 19.03
N SER A 291 -13.38 14.11 18.18
CA SER A 291 -12.46 12.99 17.93
C SER A 291 -11.93 13.08 16.50
N ALA A 292 -10.79 12.45 16.24
CA ALA A 292 -10.31 12.37 14.86
C ALA A 292 -11.40 11.80 13.92
N PRO A 293 -11.57 12.38 12.70
CA PRO A 293 -10.76 13.44 12.12
C PRO A 293 -11.16 14.86 12.53
N GLU A 294 -12.27 15.03 13.21
CA GLU A 294 -12.93 16.32 13.46
C GLU A 294 -12.57 16.88 14.84
N ARG A 295 -11.29 17.21 15.04
CA ARG A 295 -10.82 17.89 16.24
C ARG A 295 -10.78 19.40 16.04
N TYR A 296 -11.31 20.16 16.98
CA TYR A 296 -11.38 21.61 16.88
C TYR A 296 -11.39 22.31 18.24
N VAL A 297 -11.04 23.59 18.21
CA VAL A 297 -11.18 24.51 19.34
C VAL A 297 -11.73 25.86 18.86
N ASP A 298 -12.64 26.41 19.61
CA ASP A 298 -13.13 27.78 19.40
C ASP A 298 -12.27 28.75 20.21
N VAL A 299 -11.78 29.80 19.56
CA VAL A 299 -10.91 30.80 20.14
C VAL A 299 -11.43 32.20 19.81
N ASP A 300 -11.16 33.17 20.70
CA ASP A 300 -11.50 34.58 20.47
C ASP A 300 -10.28 35.30 19.92
N LEU A 301 -10.35 35.81 18.69
CA LEU A 301 -9.32 36.62 18.07
C LEU A 301 -9.56 38.12 18.30
N GLN A 302 -8.47 38.86 18.45
CA GLN A 302 -8.47 40.30 18.37
C GLN A 302 -8.40 40.73 16.90
N ALA A 303 -8.83 41.97 16.59
CA ALA A 303 -8.58 42.55 15.27
C ALA A 303 -7.07 42.74 15.05
N GLY A 304 -6.56 42.37 13.87
CA GLY A 304 -5.14 42.36 13.55
C GLY A 304 -4.45 41.05 13.89
N ASP A 305 -3.20 41.14 14.36
CA ASP A 305 -2.34 39.99 14.59
C ASP A 305 -2.64 39.27 15.89
N ASN A 306 -2.73 37.94 15.82
CA ASN A 306 -2.81 37.03 16.96
C ASN A 306 -1.73 35.97 16.80
N LEU A 307 -0.77 35.90 17.73
CA LEU A 307 0.33 34.93 17.67
C LEU A 307 -0.23 33.52 17.96
N LEU A 308 -0.06 32.65 17.03
CA LEU A 308 -0.32 31.20 17.18
C LEU A 308 1.02 30.48 17.25
N LEU A 309 1.31 29.84 18.36
CA LEU A 309 2.46 28.95 18.58
C LEU A 309 1.94 27.53 18.77
N ILE A 310 2.47 26.56 18.04
CA ILE A 310 2.06 25.16 18.10
C ILE A 310 3.26 24.29 18.43
N ASP A 311 3.12 23.45 19.45
CA ASP A 311 4.08 22.38 19.75
C ASP A 311 3.90 21.23 18.74
N VAL A 312 4.87 21.11 17.84
CA VAL A 312 4.92 20.10 16.78
C VAL A 312 5.91 18.98 17.07
N SER A 313 6.35 18.86 18.33
CA SER A 313 7.20 17.76 18.76
C SER A 313 6.59 16.42 18.39
N SER A 314 7.35 15.57 17.71
CA SER A 314 6.82 14.42 17.01
C SER A 314 7.71 13.18 17.13
N HIS A 315 7.15 12.01 16.83
CA HIS A 315 7.84 10.72 16.85
C HIS A 315 7.34 9.77 15.75
N ILE A 316 7.05 10.28 14.57
CA ILE A 316 6.43 9.55 13.46
C ILE A 316 7.25 9.54 12.18
N HIS A 317 6.79 8.75 11.19
CA HIS A 317 7.40 8.65 9.85
C HIS A 317 7.21 9.91 9.01
N THR A 318 6.00 10.45 8.98
CA THR A 318 5.65 11.67 8.27
C THR A 318 4.86 12.56 9.21
N GLY A 319 5.53 13.54 9.77
CA GLY A 319 4.86 14.58 10.53
C GLY A 319 4.21 15.55 9.57
N LYS A 320 2.87 15.61 9.50
CA LYS A 320 2.18 16.73 8.86
C LYS A 320 1.19 17.34 9.84
N LEU A 321 1.20 18.66 9.92
CA LEU A 321 0.21 19.43 10.63
C LEU A 321 -0.84 19.92 9.63
N GLN A 322 -2.07 19.47 9.78
CA GLN A 322 -3.21 19.88 8.96
C GLN A 322 -4.09 20.80 9.80
N ILE A 323 -4.26 22.03 9.36
CA ILE A 323 -4.97 23.07 10.11
C ILE A 323 -5.98 23.78 9.21
N GLY A 324 -7.15 24.08 9.77
CA GLY A 324 -8.20 24.85 9.09
C GLY A 324 -8.79 25.94 9.99
N LEU A 325 -9.22 27.03 9.38
CA LEU A 325 -9.89 28.14 10.06
C LEU A 325 -11.30 28.32 9.53
N TYR A 326 -12.25 28.49 10.45
CA TYR A 326 -13.62 28.84 10.14
C TYR A 326 -14.05 30.04 11.00
N ALA A 327 -14.51 31.09 10.33
CA ALA A 327 -15.01 32.31 10.96
C ALA A 327 -16.42 32.64 10.44
N GLU A 328 -17.13 33.57 11.09
CA GLU A 328 -18.38 34.06 10.56
C GLU A 328 -18.21 34.84 9.25
N GLU A 329 -19.23 34.87 8.40
CA GLU A 329 -19.17 35.34 7.00
C GLU A 329 -18.53 36.73 6.80
N GLU A 330 -18.62 37.61 7.76
CA GLU A 330 -18.06 38.95 7.67
C GLU A 330 -16.64 39.07 8.24
N GLN A 331 -16.08 38.00 8.80
CA GLN A 331 -14.74 37.99 9.41
C GLN A 331 -13.74 37.30 8.49
N VAL A 332 -12.80 38.07 7.95
CA VAL A 332 -11.73 37.55 7.15
C VAL A 332 -10.56 37.18 8.05
N VAL A 333 -10.11 35.94 7.97
CA VAL A 333 -8.96 35.40 8.70
C VAL A 333 -7.94 34.82 7.74
N SER A 334 -6.65 34.94 8.08
CA SER A 334 -5.55 34.38 7.27
C SER A 334 -4.35 34.02 8.13
N PHE A 335 -3.55 33.04 7.65
CA PHE A 335 -2.21 32.77 8.18
C PHE A 335 -1.23 33.75 7.55
N GLN A 336 -0.41 34.44 8.36
CA GLN A 336 0.68 35.29 7.90
C GLN A 336 1.90 35.10 8.79
N ALA A 337 3.09 35.40 8.28
CA ALA A 337 4.27 35.41 9.13
C ALA A 337 4.05 36.41 10.29
N PRO A 338 4.55 36.10 11.50
CA PRO A 338 4.56 37.07 12.61
C PRO A 338 5.17 38.40 12.18
N ALA A 339 4.63 39.53 12.67
CA ALA A 339 4.92 40.89 12.14
C ALA A 339 6.41 41.20 11.99
N SER A 340 7.24 40.79 12.95
CA SER A 340 8.70 41.01 12.94
C SER A 340 9.45 40.19 11.85
N TYR A 341 8.79 39.26 11.19
CA TYR A 341 9.35 38.38 10.17
C TYR A 341 8.75 38.60 8.78
N ARG A 342 7.77 39.51 8.58
CA ARG A 342 7.06 39.68 7.29
C ARG A 342 7.88 40.26 6.16
N GLU A 343 8.80 41.15 6.46
CA GLU A 343 9.47 42.00 5.42
C GLU A 343 10.34 41.23 4.45
N HIS A 344 10.67 39.96 4.72
CA HIS A 344 11.63 39.19 3.91
C HIS A 344 11.22 37.71 3.75
N GLN A 345 9.92 37.36 3.88
CA GLN A 345 9.51 35.95 3.93
C GLN A 345 8.51 35.55 2.86
N GLU A 346 8.80 34.42 2.21
CA GLU A 346 7.91 33.76 1.28
C GLU A 346 6.92 32.77 1.97
N SER A 347 7.10 32.52 3.27
CA SER A 347 6.26 31.59 4.04
C SER A 347 5.51 32.28 5.16
N SER A 348 4.25 31.92 5.38
CA SER A 348 3.44 32.37 6.52
C SER A 348 3.84 31.71 7.85
N TRP A 349 4.78 30.79 7.85
CA TRP A 349 5.12 29.94 8.97
C TRP A 349 6.59 30.03 9.35
N LEU A 350 6.87 29.96 10.65
CA LEU A 350 8.21 29.86 11.22
C LEU A 350 8.45 28.44 11.73
N ARG A 351 9.63 27.92 11.49
CA ARG A 351 10.18 26.74 12.15
C ARG A 351 10.96 27.19 13.39
N ILE A 352 10.74 26.56 14.54
CA ILE A 352 11.44 26.80 15.80
C ILE A 352 12.01 25.45 16.26
N GLY A 353 13.33 25.37 16.34
CA GLY A 353 14.05 24.13 16.58
C GLY A 353 14.53 23.47 15.27
N PRO A 354 14.83 22.14 15.24
CA PRO A 354 14.61 21.20 16.34
C PRO A 354 15.58 21.44 17.53
N PHE A 355 15.11 21.22 18.74
CA PHE A 355 15.92 21.32 19.95
C PHE A 355 16.69 20.04 20.22
N ASP A 356 16.08 18.92 19.92
CA ASP A 356 16.68 17.60 19.89
C ASP A 356 15.98 16.71 18.84
N ALA A 357 16.71 15.78 18.23
CA ALA A 357 16.18 14.83 17.27
C ALA A 357 16.91 13.49 17.35
N VAL A 358 16.16 12.39 17.29
CA VAL A 358 16.68 11.03 17.32
C VAL A 358 15.98 10.17 16.29
N GLU A 359 16.74 9.53 15.40
CA GLU A 359 16.24 8.60 14.40
C GLU A 359 16.11 7.18 14.98
N LEU A 360 15.07 6.47 14.57
CA LEU A 360 14.94 5.03 14.78
C LEU A 360 15.30 4.29 13.50
N ILE A 361 16.33 3.44 13.60
CA ILE A 361 16.71 2.48 12.57
C ILE A 361 16.35 1.09 13.08
N ASP A 362 15.69 0.27 12.29
CA ASP A 362 15.23 -1.08 12.70
C ASP A 362 14.47 -1.08 14.04
N HIS A 363 13.60 -0.08 14.27
CA HIS A 363 12.91 0.16 15.54
C HIS A 363 13.84 0.37 16.76
N GLN A 364 15.11 0.64 16.53
CA GLN A 364 16.09 0.88 17.58
C GLN A 364 16.46 2.37 17.64
N ARG A 365 16.37 2.95 18.82
CA ARG A 365 16.90 4.29 19.07
C ARG A 365 18.39 4.22 19.32
N VAL A 366 19.13 5.14 18.74
CA VAL A 366 20.56 5.34 19.07
C VAL A 366 20.73 5.86 20.49
N ARG A 367 19.78 6.72 20.94
CA ARG A 367 19.71 7.27 22.31
C ARG A 367 18.30 7.73 22.64
N GLU A 368 18.04 8.08 23.88
CA GLU A 368 16.78 8.73 24.26
C GLU A 368 16.77 10.21 23.85
N LEU A 369 15.57 10.72 23.57
CA LEU A 369 15.33 12.13 23.29
C LEU A 369 15.48 12.95 24.57
N GLU A 370 16.16 14.09 24.51
CA GLU A 370 16.33 15.02 25.63
C GLU A 370 15.06 15.87 25.84
N SER A 371 14.03 15.24 26.43
CA SER A 371 12.69 15.83 26.59
C SER A 371 12.64 17.08 27.48
N GLU A 372 13.67 17.33 28.31
CA GLU A 372 13.78 18.47 29.22
C GLU A 372 14.77 19.51 28.68
N HIS A 373 14.92 19.65 27.36
CA HIS A 373 15.81 20.66 26.76
C HIS A 373 15.44 22.07 27.25
N PRO A 374 16.38 22.83 27.88
CA PRO A 374 16.06 24.10 28.55
C PRO A 374 15.35 25.12 27.67
N ILE A 375 15.85 25.34 26.46
CA ILE A 375 15.25 26.33 25.53
C ILE A 375 13.84 25.93 25.07
N TYR A 376 13.60 24.62 24.91
CA TYR A 376 12.27 24.12 24.58
C TYR A 376 11.25 24.43 25.69
N LEU A 377 11.63 24.22 26.94
CA LEU A 377 10.79 24.54 28.09
C LEU A 377 10.64 26.04 28.31
N GLU A 378 11.73 26.82 28.16
CA GLU A 378 11.70 28.28 28.27
C GLU A 378 10.75 28.93 27.24
N LEU A 379 10.73 28.41 26.00
CA LEU A 379 9.81 28.88 24.96
C LEU A 379 8.35 28.66 25.37
N HIS A 380 8.02 27.48 25.88
CA HIS A 380 6.69 27.17 26.40
C HIS A 380 6.25 28.16 27.47
N ASP A 381 7.15 28.46 28.41
CA ASP A 381 6.83 29.27 29.59
C ASP A 381 6.81 30.77 29.32
N ASN A 382 7.62 31.27 28.38
CA ASN A 382 7.90 32.70 28.28
C ASN A 382 7.38 33.39 27.00
N VAL A 383 7.07 32.66 25.92
CA VAL A 383 6.57 33.29 24.68
C VAL A 383 5.08 33.60 24.81
N ARG A 384 4.75 34.89 24.80
CA ARG A 384 3.35 35.41 24.88
C ARG A 384 2.98 36.29 23.69
N THR A 385 3.98 37.00 23.17
CA THR A 385 3.81 37.94 22.06
C THR A 385 4.81 37.69 20.94
N VAL A 386 4.63 38.36 19.80
CA VAL A 386 5.57 38.30 18.68
C VAL A 386 6.97 38.82 19.05
N GLU A 387 7.02 39.82 19.93
CA GLU A 387 8.27 40.43 20.40
C GLU A 387 9.13 39.45 21.21
N ASP A 388 8.50 38.57 22.00
CA ASP A 388 9.19 37.56 22.81
C ASP A 388 9.98 36.57 21.95
N LEU A 389 9.55 36.32 20.70
CA LEU A 389 10.26 35.47 19.75
C LEU A 389 11.68 35.94 19.46
N SER A 390 11.92 37.25 19.60
CA SER A 390 13.24 37.86 19.34
C SER A 390 14.34 37.31 20.25
N VAL A 391 14.00 36.86 21.46
CA VAL A 391 14.93 36.27 22.43
C VAL A 391 15.49 34.95 21.91
N TYR A 392 14.69 34.21 21.10
CA TYR A 392 15.00 32.86 20.61
C TYR A 392 15.39 32.86 19.12
N LYS A 393 15.79 34.00 18.56
CA LYS A 393 16.07 34.19 17.14
C LYS A 393 17.06 33.14 16.54
N ASP A 394 17.99 32.64 17.35
CA ASP A 394 18.99 31.66 16.92
C ASP A 394 18.38 30.25 16.65
N TRP A 395 17.16 30.01 17.15
CA TRP A 395 16.40 28.80 16.96
C TRP A 395 15.24 28.96 15.96
N ILE A 396 15.01 30.18 15.46
CA ILE A 396 13.88 30.51 14.60
C ILE A 396 14.35 30.72 13.17
N GLN A 397 13.71 30.05 12.26
CA GLN A 397 13.92 30.21 10.82
C GLN A 397 12.56 30.26 10.09
N PRO A 398 12.47 30.97 8.96
CA PRO A 398 11.34 30.82 8.05
C PRO A 398 11.22 29.34 7.64
N LEU A 399 10.02 28.80 7.72
CA LEU A 399 9.77 27.48 7.16
C LEU A 399 9.84 27.57 5.63
N ASN A 400 10.69 26.75 5.01
CA ASN A 400 10.84 26.78 3.56
C ASN A 400 9.47 26.51 2.87
N PRO A 401 9.04 27.37 1.93
CA PRO A 401 7.75 27.24 1.25
C PRO A 401 7.49 25.88 0.61
N LYS A 402 8.51 25.12 0.21
CA LYS A 402 8.37 23.76 -0.34
C LYS A 402 7.75 22.77 0.65
N TYR A 403 7.75 23.08 1.94
CA TYR A 403 7.15 22.27 3.01
C TYR A 403 5.78 22.79 3.47
N VAL A 404 5.24 23.80 2.78
CA VAL A 404 3.94 24.39 3.10
C VAL A 404 3.00 24.24 1.91
N SER A 405 1.89 23.53 2.11
CA SER A 405 0.73 23.55 1.21
C SER A 405 -0.25 24.57 1.74
N GLU A 406 -0.51 25.63 1.00
CA GLU A 406 -1.42 26.72 1.42
C GLU A 406 -2.90 26.31 1.38
N VAL A 407 -3.21 25.16 0.79
CA VAL A 407 -4.54 24.55 0.74
C VAL A 407 -4.42 23.10 1.15
N ASP A 408 -5.28 22.68 2.09
CA ASP A 408 -5.42 21.27 2.45
C ASP A 408 -6.72 20.72 1.86
N VAL A 409 -6.61 20.06 0.71
CA VAL A 409 -7.76 19.48 0.00
C VAL A 409 -8.36 18.31 0.77
N PHE A 410 -7.56 17.56 1.52
CA PHE A 410 -8.04 16.49 2.39
C PHE A 410 -8.93 17.03 3.50
N ALA A 411 -8.47 18.07 4.21
CA ALA A 411 -9.28 18.76 5.23
C ALA A 411 -10.62 19.25 4.66
N LEU A 412 -10.59 19.88 3.48
CA LEU A 412 -11.79 20.35 2.79
C LEU A 412 -12.72 19.22 2.32
N SER A 413 -12.22 18.02 2.12
CA SER A 413 -13.01 16.87 1.67
C SER A 413 -13.60 16.06 2.83
N VAL A 414 -12.91 16.01 3.97
CA VAL A 414 -13.31 15.21 5.14
C VAL A 414 -14.12 16.03 6.15
N TRP A 415 -13.67 17.24 6.46
CA TRP A 415 -14.34 18.11 7.43
C TRP A 415 -15.48 18.91 6.82
N ARG A 416 -16.70 18.70 7.31
CA ARG A 416 -17.89 19.41 6.86
C ARG A 416 -18.57 20.10 8.03
N LYS A 417 -18.59 21.44 7.99
CA LYS A 417 -19.34 22.26 8.97
C LYS A 417 -20.85 22.11 8.75
N GLU A 418 -21.28 22.03 7.49
CA GLU A 418 -22.66 21.76 7.11
C GLU A 418 -22.68 20.74 5.98
N ASN A 419 -23.64 19.80 6.04
CA ASN A 419 -23.88 18.80 5.01
C ASN A 419 -25.38 18.58 4.86
N ILE A 420 -25.95 19.12 3.80
CA ILE A 420 -27.38 19.04 3.53
C ILE A 420 -27.59 18.20 2.26
N ARG A 421 -28.13 17.01 2.43
CA ARG A 421 -28.39 16.07 1.34
C ARG A 421 -29.69 16.39 0.58
N TYR A 422 -29.67 16.12 -0.70
CA TYR A 422 -30.79 16.21 -1.63
C TYR A 422 -31.07 14.85 -2.27
N ALA A 423 -32.30 14.67 -2.76
CA ALA A 423 -32.59 13.54 -3.64
C ALA A 423 -31.75 13.68 -4.92
N VAL A 424 -31.13 12.59 -5.35
CA VAL A 424 -30.32 12.56 -6.57
C VAL A 424 -31.23 12.69 -7.79
N PRO A 425 -31.18 13.76 -8.56
CA PRO A 425 -31.93 13.86 -9.79
C PRO A 425 -31.54 12.77 -10.79
N PRO A 426 -32.49 12.09 -11.47
CA PRO A 426 -32.16 11.01 -12.41
C PRO A 426 -31.14 11.40 -13.48
N GLN A 427 -31.14 12.66 -13.93
CA GLN A 427 -30.20 13.14 -14.94
C GLN A 427 -28.73 13.15 -14.48
N LEU A 428 -28.44 13.13 -13.16
CA LEU A 428 -27.05 12.97 -12.67
C LEU A 428 -26.47 11.57 -12.98
N GLN A 429 -27.32 10.56 -13.20
CA GLN A 429 -26.88 9.24 -13.62
C GLN A 429 -26.26 9.24 -15.04
N ASN A 430 -26.44 10.30 -15.83
CA ASN A 430 -25.75 10.42 -17.13
C ASN A 430 -24.23 10.44 -17.00
N ALA A 431 -23.68 10.89 -15.88
CA ALA A 431 -22.23 10.89 -15.61
C ALA A 431 -21.59 9.48 -15.55
N ILE A 432 -22.42 8.44 -15.38
CA ILE A 432 -21.97 7.05 -15.22
C ILE A 432 -22.52 6.10 -16.29
N ILE A 433 -23.32 6.62 -17.22
CA ILE A 433 -23.89 5.86 -18.32
C ILE A 433 -23.12 6.22 -19.59
N PRO A 434 -22.63 5.26 -20.38
CA PRO A 434 -21.98 5.54 -21.65
C PRO A 434 -22.95 6.18 -22.64
N ASN A 435 -23.03 7.51 -22.69
CA ASN A 435 -23.89 8.29 -23.59
C ASN A 435 -23.27 9.67 -23.88
N ALA A 436 -23.89 10.46 -24.77
CA ALA A 436 -23.42 11.79 -25.10
C ALA A 436 -24.06 12.91 -24.23
N GLU A 437 -25.01 12.54 -23.36
CA GLU A 437 -25.74 13.49 -22.52
C GLU A 437 -24.97 13.78 -21.24
N ALA A 438 -24.76 15.06 -20.96
CA ALA A 438 -24.09 15.47 -19.73
C ALA A 438 -25.02 15.41 -18.51
N ALA A 439 -24.47 15.05 -17.37
CA ALA A 439 -25.07 15.32 -16.08
C ALA A 439 -24.84 16.79 -15.70
N SER A 440 -25.91 17.54 -15.46
CA SER A 440 -25.80 18.92 -14.96
C SER A 440 -25.66 18.91 -13.44
N VAL A 441 -24.50 19.27 -12.94
CA VAL A 441 -24.22 19.37 -11.49
C VAL A 441 -24.68 20.76 -11.01
N PRO A 442 -25.64 20.85 -10.07
CA PRO A 442 -26.17 22.12 -9.63
C PRO A 442 -25.15 22.92 -8.81
N VAL A 443 -25.37 24.24 -8.72
CA VAL A 443 -24.65 25.14 -7.84
C VAL A 443 -25.62 25.65 -6.75
N PHE A 444 -25.15 25.71 -5.53
CA PHE A 444 -25.89 26.22 -4.39
C PHE A 444 -25.25 27.52 -3.90
N GLU A 445 -26.04 28.58 -3.78
CA GLU A 445 -25.54 29.87 -3.32
C GLU A 445 -24.99 29.78 -1.90
N GLY A 446 -23.73 30.21 -1.71
CA GLY A 446 -23.02 30.18 -0.42
C GLY A 446 -22.56 28.79 0.06
N TYR A 447 -22.62 27.79 -0.83
CA TYR A 447 -22.22 26.40 -0.54
C TYR A 447 -21.45 25.80 -1.71
N ASP A 448 -20.62 24.81 -1.40
CA ASP A 448 -20.05 23.92 -2.41
C ASP A 448 -21.01 22.75 -2.70
N THR A 449 -20.90 22.15 -3.89
CA THR A 449 -21.72 21.01 -4.28
C THR A 449 -20.90 19.73 -4.25
N GLU A 450 -21.35 18.73 -3.50
CA GLU A 450 -20.75 17.41 -3.49
C GLU A 450 -21.63 16.39 -4.24
N VAL A 451 -21.01 15.61 -5.11
CA VAL A 451 -21.60 14.43 -5.77
C VAL A 451 -20.76 13.21 -5.39
N LEU A 452 -21.40 12.17 -4.88
CA LEU A 452 -20.75 10.93 -4.48
C LEU A 452 -21.10 9.81 -5.47
N PHE A 453 -20.09 9.06 -5.89
CA PHE A 453 -20.20 7.91 -6.80
C PHE A 453 -19.82 6.63 -6.07
N ASP A 454 -20.57 5.53 -6.31
CA ASP A 454 -20.28 4.17 -5.83
C ASP A 454 -19.88 3.30 -7.02
N LEU A 455 -18.69 2.70 -6.95
CA LEU A 455 -18.20 1.73 -7.95
C LEU A 455 -18.78 0.32 -7.74
N GLY A 456 -19.56 0.11 -6.65
CA GLY A 456 -20.14 -1.18 -6.29
C GLY A 456 -19.19 -2.11 -5.54
N LYS A 457 -17.91 -2.08 -5.90
CA LYS A 457 -16.80 -2.78 -5.22
C LYS A 457 -15.59 -1.84 -5.16
N GLU A 458 -14.60 -2.22 -4.37
CA GLU A 458 -13.32 -1.52 -4.39
C GLU A 458 -12.49 -1.93 -5.62
N TYR A 459 -11.83 -0.95 -6.23
CA TYR A 459 -10.92 -1.13 -7.35
C TYR A 459 -9.64 -0.33 -7.14
N SER A 460 -8.56 -0.74 -7.81
CA SER A 460 -7.25 -0.08 -7.78
C SER A 460 -6.85 0.35 -9.19
N GLY A 461 -6.48 1.61 -9.36
CA GLY A 461 -6.13 2.15 -10.67
C GLY A 461 -6.13 3.68 -10.72
N TYR A 462 -6.59 4.23 -11.82
CA TYR A 462 -6.50 5.64 -12.15
C TYR A 462 -7.88 6.25 -12.34
N LEU A 463 -8.18 7.34 -11.63
CA LEU A 463 -9.42 8.09 -11.81
C LEU A 463 -9.38 8.83 -13.13
N ALA A 464 -10.44 8.75 -13.91
CA ALA A 464 -10.62 9.55 -15.13
C ALA A 464 -12.01 10.19 -15.16
N PHE A 465 -12.08 11.39 -15.71
CA PHE A 465 -13.35 12.10 -15.86
C PHE A 465 -13.34 13.03 -17.09
N GLU A 466 -14.53 13.39 -17.54
CA GLU A 466 -14.74 14.36 -18.63
C GLU A 466 -15.78 15.39 -18.19
N VAL A 467 -15.41 16.67 -18.26
CA VAL A 467 -16.21 17.79 -17.76
C VAL A 467 -16.20 18.95 -18.72
N GLU A 468 -17.29 19.73 -18.74
CA GLU A 468 -17.34 21.06 -19.34
C GLU A 468 -17.62 22.08 -18.22
N ALA A 469 -16.68 23.00 -18.03
CA ALA A 469 -16.66 23.94 -16.93
C ALA A 469 -16.14 25.32 -17.38
N ASN A 470 -16.23 26.32 -16.51
CA ASN A 470 -15.58 27.61 -16.73
C ASN A 470 -14.13 27.55 -16.22
N GLU A 471 -13.29 28.43 -16.73
CA GLU A 471 -11.94 28.61 -16.21
C GLU A 471 -11.97 29.01 -14.74
N GLY A 472 -11.17 28.29 -13.93
CA GLY A 472 -11.08 28.52 -12.49
C GLY A 472 -12.12 27.78 -11.63
N ASP A 473 -13.12 27.07 -12.22
CA ASP A 473 -13.96 26.15 -11.46
C ASP A 473 -13.07 25.02 -10.87
N ILE A 474 -13.27 24.68 -9.60
CA ILE A 474 -12.44 23.71 -8.88
C ILE A 474 -13.23 22.42 -8.66
N LEU A 475 -12.61 21.31 -9.00
CA LEU A 475 -13.10 19.96 -8.71
C LEU A 475 -12.14 19.28 -7.74
N ASP A 476 -12.59 19.07 -6.49
CA ASP A 476 -11.87 18.27 -5.52
C ASP A 476 -12.43 16.86 -5.49
N TRP A 477 -11.56 15.89 -5.78
CA TRP A 477 -11.89 14.47 -5.76
C TRP A 477 -11.29 13.82 -4.51
N TYR A 478 -12.06 12.94 -3.87
CA TYR A 478 -11.61 12.18 -2.70
C TYR A 478 -12.16 10.76 -2.73
N GLY A 479 -11.26 9.78 -2.80
CA GLY A 479 -11.60 8.36 -2.79
C GLY A 479 -11.53 7.76 -1.38
N PHE A 480 -12.46 6.82 -1.07
CA PHE A 480 -12.46 6.08 0.20
C PHE A 480 -13.14 4.71 0.03
N GLU A 481 -12.87 3.79 0.98
CA GLU A 481 -13.24 2.38 0.83
C GLU A 481 -14.66 2.07 1.35
N TYR A 482 -15.11 2.71 2.45
CA TYR A 482 -16.29 2.24 3.19
C TYR A 482 -17.23 3.37 3.63
N MET A 483 -18.52 3.05 3.57
CA MET A 483 -19.61 3.89 4.08
C MET A 483 -20.74 3.02 4.63
N ALA A 484 -21.33 3.41 5.76
CA ALA A 484 -22.50 2.76 6.36
C ALA A 484 -23.42 3.79 7.02
N GLY A 485 -24.66 3.94 6.52
CA GLY A 485 -25.58 4.95 6.99
C GLY A 485 -25.00 6.37 6.85
N GLU A 486 -24.87 7.07 7.97
CA GLU A 486 -24.26 8.41 8.01
C GLU A 486 -22.73 8.36 8.16
N TYR A 487 -22.17 7.23 8.51
CA TYR A 487 -20.74 7.07 8.66
C TYR A 487 -20.07 7.00 7.28
N ARG A 488 -19.04 7.81 7.09
CA ARG A 488 -18.14 7.79 5.95
C ARG A 488 -16.71 7.71 6.46
N GLN A 489 -15.96 6.77 5.93
CA GLN A 489 -14.57 6.60 6.30
C GLN A 489 -13.73 7.84 5.93
N ASP A 490 -12.85 8.25 6.83
CA ASP A 490 -11.94 9.38 6.63
C ASP A 490 -10.54 8.97 6.11
N MET A 491 -10.40 7.73 5.68
CA MET A 491 -9.13 7.13 5.23
C MET A 491 -7.95 7.31 6.21
N PHE A 492 -8.24 7.55 7.48
CA PHE A 492 -7.22 7.59 8.54
C PHE A 492 -6.01 8.53 8.24
N GLY A 493 -6.26 9.67 7.59
CA GLY A 493 -5.26 10.68 7.22
C GLY A 493 -4.51 10.44 5.91
N LEU A 494 -4.86 9.40 5.18
CA LEU A 494 -4.39 9.25 3.82
C LEU A 494 -5.02 10.31 2.93
N ASP A 495 -4.20 11.19 2.36
CA ASP A 495 -4.62 12.22 1.42
C ASP A 495 -4.68 11.64 0.00
N HIS A 496 -5.80 10.99 -0.31
CA HIS A 496 -6.11 10.46 -1.65
C HIS A 496 -6.74 11.49 -2.58
N THR A 497 -6.58 12.79 -2.27
CA THR A 497 -7.24 13.84 -3.01
C THR A 497 -6.58 14.14 -4.35
N LEU A 498 -7.41 14.61 -5.27
CA LEU A 498 -7.01 15.26 -6.49
C LEU A 498 -7.75 16.60 -6.55
N ARG A 499 -7.02 17.71 -6.60
CA ARG A 499 -7.60 19.01 -6.97
C ARG A 499 -7.35 19.25 -8.45
N TYR A 500 -8.45 19.52 -9.18
CA TYR A 500 -8.39 19.88 -10.58
C TYR A 500 -9.03 21.25 -10.78
N VAL A 501 -8.21 22.25 -11.14
CA VAL A 501 -8.69 23.57 -11.53
C VAL A 501 -8.96 23.55 -13.03
N CYS A 502 -10.20 23.82 -13.43
CA CYS A 502 -10.65 23.69 -14.80
C CYS A 502 -10.13 24.82 -15.69
N LYS A 503 -9.78 24.51 -16.94
CA LYS A 503 -9.77 25.48 -18.04
C LYS A 503 -11.18 25.67 -18.59
N ALA A 504 -11.40 26.68 -19.43
CA ALA A 504 -12.69 26.89 -20.07
C ALA A 504 -13.03 25.79 -21.07
N GLY A 505 -14.29 25.33 -21.06
CA GLY A 505 -14.85 24.38 -22.03
C GLY A 505 -14.72 22.92 -21.64
N ARG A 506 -14.92 22.05 -22.65
CA ARG A 506 -14.90 20.58 -22.46
C ARG A 506 -13.47 20.07 -22.37
N GLN A 507 -13.20 19.24 -21.35
CA GLN A 507 -11.88 18.72 -21.04
C GLN A 507 -11.97 17.34 -20.39
N ARG A 508 -10.98 16.49 -20.67
CA ARG A 508 -10.82 15.18 -20.07
C ARG A 508 -9.52 15.16 -19.26
N TYR A 509 -9.57 14.52 -18.12
CA TYR A 509 -8.40 14.26 -17.30
C TYR A 509 -8.36 12.81 -16.86
N GLU A 510 -7.16 12.25 -16.84
CA GLU A 510 -6.85 10.93 -16.34
C GLU A 510 -5.64 11.07 -15.42
N THR A 511 -5.85 10.78 -14.12
CA THR A 511 -4.77 10.91 -13.14
C THR A 511 -3.64 9.93 -13.41
N PRO A 512 -2.37 10.33 -13.34
CA PRO A 512 -1.25 9.40 -13.40
C PRO A 512 -0.93 8.77 -12.02
N ILE A 513 -1.58 9.21 -10.94
CA ILE A 513 -1.39 8.66 -9.59
C ILE A 513 -2.42 7.56 -9.34
N ARG A 514 -1.93 6.36 -9.00
CA ARG A 514 -2.76 5.22 -8.61
C ARG A 514 -3.50 5.48 -7.30
N ARG A 515 -4.75 5.05 -7.23
CA ARG A 515 -5.62 5.10 -6.04
C ARG A 515 -6.42 3.82 -5.91
N GLY A 516 -6.76 3.43 -4.66
CA GLY A 516 -7.71 2.39 -4.34
C GLY A 516 -8.93 2.99 -3.65
N PHE A 517 -10.13 2.67 -4.11
CA PHE A 517 -11.37 3.09 -3.47
C PHE A 517 -12.60 2.35 -4.04
N ARG A 518 -13.65 2.30 -3.24
CA ARG A 518 -15.00 1.95 -3.70
C ARG A 518 -15.84 3.18 -4.00
N TYR A 519 -15.74 4.19 -3.13
CA TYR A 519 -16.48 5.44 -3.25
C TYR A 519 -15.56 6.58 -3.66
N VAL A 520 -16.05 7.46 -4.52
CA VAL A 520 -15.33 8.70 -4.84
C VAL A 520 -16.30 9.88 -4.82
N SER A 521 -15.97 10.90 -4.05
CA SER A 521 -16.69 12.17 -4.05
C SER A 521 -16.01 13.18 -4.96
N MET A 522 -16.82 13.93 -5.71
CA MET A 522 -16.44 15.14 -6.42
C MET A 522 -17.08 16.32 -5.71
N THR A 523 -16.27 17.27 -5.26
CA THR A 523 -16.74 18.54 -4.69
C THR A 523 -16.44 19.66 -5.67
N VAL A 524 -17.49 20.32 -6.15
CA VAL A 524 -17.40 21.52 -7.01
C VAL A 524 -17.34 22.73 -6.10
N ARG A 525 -16.23 23.49 -6.17
CA ARG A 525 -16.01 24.65 -5.31
C ARG A 525 -16.01 25.95 -6.10
N GLY A 526 -16.70 26.94 -5.54
CA GLY A 526 -16.66 28.30 -6.06
C GLY A 526 -17.32 28.51 -7.42
N ALA A 527 -17.91 27.49 -8.02
CA ALA A 527 -18.58 27.60 -9.31
C ALA A 527 -19.82 28.49 -9.21
N LYS A 528 -19.97 29.37 -10.19
CA LYS A 528 -21.11 30.31 -10.28
C LYS A 528 -22.24 29.79 -11.17
N GLN A 529 -21.96 28.77 -11.96
CA GLN A 529 -22.91 28.15 -12.90
C GLN A 529 -22.79 26.62 -12.81
N PRO A 530 -23.87 25.88 -13.10
CA PRO A 530 -23.80 24.42 -13.18
C PRO A 530 -22.73 23.96 -14.16
N ILE A 531 -21.93 22.98 -13.73
CA ILE A 531 -20.98 22.30 -14.60
C ILE A 531 -21.64 21.10 -15.31
N LYS A 532 -21.12 20.70 -16.44
CA LYS A 532 -21.57 19.50 -17.16
C LYS A 532 -20.56 18.39 -16.98
N LEU A 533 -20.98 17.30 -16.40
CA LEU A 533 -20.17 16.11 -16.19
C LEU A 533 -20.60 15.01 -17.18
N TYR A 534 -19.70 14.59 -18.06
CA TYR A 534 -19.97 13.62 -19.12
C TYR A 534 -19.60 12.20 -18.71
N ASN A 535 -18.55 12.06 -17.90
CA ASN A 535 -18.01 10.75 -17.57
C ASN A 535 -17.24 10.80 -16.26
N VAL A 536 -17.39 9.74 -15.45
CA VAL A 536 -16.54 9.41 -14.32
C VAL A 536 -16.22 7.92 -14.39
N THR A 537 -14.95 7.56 -14.41
CA THR A 537 -14.50 6.16 -14.50
C THR A 537 -13.27 5.92 -13.63
N MET A 538 -13.06 4.66 -13.25
CA MET A 538 -11.79 4.15 -12.78
C MET A 538 -11.17 3.32 -13.90
N ILE A 539 -9.93 3.61 -14.25
CA ILE A 539 -9.13 2.72 -15.10
C ILE A 539 -8.44 1.75 -14.16
N GLN A 540 -9.05 0.58 -13.97
CA GLN A 540 -8.48 -0.48 -13.15
C GLN A 540 -7.19 -0.98 -13.78
N SER A 541 -6.13 -1.05 -12.99
CA SER A 541 -4.81 -1.47 -13.45
C SER A 541 -4.17 -2.43 -12.44
N ASN A 542 -4.22 -3.72 -12.76
CA ASN A 542 -3.72 -4.79 -11.91
C ASN A 542 -2.86 -5.75 -12.72
N TYR A 543 -2.14 -6.64 -12.03
CA TYR A 543 -1.47 -7.76 -12.65
C TYR A 543 -2.48 -8.58 -13.48
N PRO A 544 -2.17 -8.93 -14.75
CA PRO A 544 -3.09 -9.67 -15.59
C PRO A 544 -3.28 -11.11 -15.08
N VAL A 545 -4.50 -11.46 -14.75
CA VAL A 545 -4.87 -12.80 -14.27
C VAL A 545 -5.92 -13.44 -15.17
N ALA A 546 -5.80 -14.74 -15.38
CA ALA A 546 -6.88 -15.55 -15.92
C ALA A 546 -7.72 -16.10 -14.74
N GLU A 547 -9.04 -15.99 -14.80
CA GLU A 547 -9.95 -16.49 -13.76
C GLU A 547 -10.10 -18.02 -13.88
N VAL A 548 -9.03 -18.75 -13.57
CA VAL A 548 -8.95 -20.22 -13.69
C VAL A 548 -9.57 -20.90 -12.47
N GLY A 549 -9.24 -20.42 -11.26
CA GLY A 549 -9.83 -20.92 -10.02
C GLY A 549 -11.29 -20.54 -9.91
N GLN A 550 -12.14 -21.51 -9.56
CA GLN A 550 -13.58 -21.32 -9.38
C GLN A 550 -14.06 -22.14 -8.19
N PHE A 551 -15.09 -21.66 -7.51
CA PHE A 551 -15.72 -22.36 -6.40
C PHE A 551 -17.17 -21.99 -6.27
N THR A 552 -18.03 -22.99 -6.09
CA THR A 552 -19.41 -22.84 -5.63
C THR A 552 -19.81 -24.07 -4.84
N CYS A 553 -20.67 -23.89 -3.84
CA CYS A 553 -21.18 -24.97 -3.02
C CYS A 553 -22.65 -24.73 -2.59
N SER A 554 -23.19 -25.66 -1.82
CA SER A 554 -24.57 -25.59 -1.31
C SER A 554 -24.81 -24.52 -0.23
N ASP A 555 -23.79 -23.75 0.17
CA ASP A 555 -23.87 -22.67 1.16
C ASP A 555 -23.56 -21.32 0.50
N GLU A 556 -24.60 -20.51 0.32
CA GLU A 556 -24.47 -19.19 -0.34
C GLU A 556 -23.53 -18.25 0.38
N LEU A 557 -23.47 -18.31 1.73
CA LEU A 557 -22.54 -17.46 2.47
C LEU A 557 -21.08 -17.79 2.15
N LEU A 558 -20.74 -19.06 1.99
CA LEU A 558 -19.38 -19.45 1.58
C LEU A 558 -19.07 -19.04 0.13
N ASN A 559 -20.08 -19.03 -0.75
CA ASN A 559 -19.93 -18.53 -2.12
C ASN A 559 -19.62 -17.03 -2.12
N ASP A 560 -20.35 -16.23 -1.33
CA ASP A 560 -20.11 -14.80 -1.18
C ASP A 560 -18.73 -14.51 -0.57
N ILE A 561 -18.33 -15.26 0.46
CA ILE A 561 -17.02 -15.13 1.10
C ILE A 561 -15.89 -15.48 0.13
N TRP A 562 -16.06 -16.53 -0.69
CA TRP A 562 -15.08 -16.87 -1.72
C TRP A 562 -14.93 -15.73 -2.74
N GLU A 563 -16.04 -15.14 -3.16
CA GLU A 563 -16.03 -14.05 -4.15
C GLU A 563 -15.31 -12.79 -3.63
N ILE A 564 -15.57 -12.36 -2.36
CA ILE A 564 -14.83 -11.22 -1.79
C ILE A 564 -13.34 -11.54 -1.61
N SER A 565 -12.99 -12.79 -1.28
CA SER A 565 -11.60 -13.21 -1.15
C SER A 565 -10.88 -13.17 -2.51
N ARG A 566 -11.55 -13.68 -3.57
CA ARG A 566 -11.03 -13.66 -4.95
C ARG A 566 -10.81 -12.23 -5.43
N HIS A 567 -11.80 -11.37 -5.24
CA HIS A 567 -11.73 -9.97 -5.67
C HIS A 567 -10.65 -9.21 -4.92
N THR A 568 -10.54 -9.37 -3.59
CA THR A 568 -9.50 -8.75 -2.77
C THR A 568 -8.11 -9.13 -3.27
N THR A 569 -7.86 -10.42 -3.52
CA THR A 569 -6.58 -10.88 -4.05
C THR A 569 -6.26 -10.22 -5.38
N LYS A 570 -7.23 -10.11 -6.32
CA LYS A 570 -7.02 -9.47 -7.63
C LYS A 570 -6.60 -8.01 -7.49
N VAL A 571 -7.33 -7.22 -6.69
CA VAL A 571 -7.06 -5.76 -6.58
C VAL A 571 -5.80 -5.42 -5.80
N CYS A 572 -5.28 -6.36 -5.01
CA CYS A 572 -3.97 -6.25 -4.33
C CYS A 572 -2.80 -6.84 -5.13
N MET A 573 -3.02 -7.32 -6.35
CA MET A 573 -1.97 -7.73 -7.29
C MET A 573 -1.65 -6.58 -8.23
N GLU A 574 -0.54 -5.88 -7.98
CA GLU A 574 -0.04 -4.78 -8.81
C GLU A 574 1.23 -5.22 -9.55
N ASP A 575 2.29 -4.41 -9.51
CA ASP A 575 3.63 -4.79 -9.98
C ASP A 575 4.41 -5.65 -8.95
N THR A 576 3.86 -5.80 -7.76
CA THR A 576 4.12 -6.79 -6.70
C THR A 576 2.78 -7.14 -6.07
N PHE A 577 2.76 -8.07 -5.14
CA PHE A 577 1.69 -8.10 -4.14
C PHE A 577 1.74 -6.81 -3.32
N VAL A 578 0.59 -6.34 -2.86
CA VAL A 578 0.46 -5.22 -1.92
C VAL A 578 -0.55 -5.58 -0.84
N ASP A 579 -0.28 -5.13 0.38
CA ASP A 579 -1.14 -5.36 1.54
C ASP A 579 -2.58 -4.89 1.29
N CYS A 580 -2.71 -3.68 0.72
CA CYS A 580 -3.98 -3.05 0.40
C CYS A 580 -3.83 -2.04 -0.76
N PRO A 581 -4.89 -1.84 -1.57
CA PRO A 581 -4.82 -0.98 -2.75
C PRO A 581 -4.96 0.52 -2.42
N ALA A 582 -5.42 0.87 -1.20
CA ALA A 582 -5.70 2.23 -0.79
C ALA A 582 -4.64 2.81 0.14
N PHE A 583 -4.53 2.32 1.38
CA PHE A 583 -3.76 2.97 2.45
C PHE A 583 -2.26 2.95 2.25
N GLU A 584 -1.68 1.82 1.87
CA GLU A 584 -0.24 1.63 1.86
C GLU A 584 0.31 1.34 0.47
N GLN A 585 -0.34 0.47 -0.30
CA GLN A 585 0.16 -0.02 -1.60
C GLN A 585 1.59 -0.55 -1.48
N VAL A 586 1.88 -1.27 -0.39
CA VAL A 586 3.21 -1.70 -0.01
C VAL A 586 3.34 -3.20 -0.13
N PHE A 587 4.48 -3.66 -0.64
CA PHE A 587 4.83 -5.07 -0.60
C PHE A 587 5.37 -5.42 0.79
N TRP A 588 4.47 -5.81 1.71
CA TRP A 588 4.81 -6.42 2.98
C TRP A 588 5.19 -7.89 2.78
N VAL A 589 6.41 -8.23 3.18
CA VAL A 589 7.03 -9.53 2.90
C VAL A 589 6.30 -10.69 3.57
N GLY A 590 5.80 -10.48 4.80
CA GLY A 590 5.07 -11.51 5.54
C GLY A 590 3.65 -11.74 5.01
N ASP A 591 2.95 -10.68 4.64
CA ASP A 591 1.62 -10.72 4.04
C ASP A 591 1.65 -11.55 2.75
N SER A 592 2.66 -11.34 1.94
CA SER A 592 2.80 -11.94 0.61
C SER A 592 2.91 -13.47 0.61
N ARG A 593 3.32 -14.11 1.73
CA ARG A 593 3.29 -15.57 1.85
C ARG A 593 1.86 -16.10 1.72
N ASN A 594 0.91 -15.51 2.46
CA ASN A 594 -0.48 -15.91 2.39
C ASN A 594 -1.11 -15.56 1.03
N GLU A 595 -0.79 -14.38 0.49
CA GLU A 595 -1.25 -13.94 -0.83
C GLU A 595 -0.77 -14.88 -1.95
N ALA A 596 0.48 -15.32 -1.90
CA ALA A 596 1.03 -16.28 -2.86
C ALA A 596 0.28 -17.62 -2.83
N LEU A 597 0.00 -18.16 -1.64
CA LEU A 597 -0.76 -19.41 -1.49
C LEU A 597 -2.19 -19.28 -2.00
N VAL A 598 -2.86 -18.17 -1.69
CA VAL A 598 -4.22 -17.89 -2.17
C VAL A 598 -4.24 -17.72 -3.68
N SER A 599 -3.30 -16.92 -4.26
CA SER A 599 -3.24 -16.66 -5.70
C SER A 599 -2.95 -17.93 -6.52
N ASN A 600 -2.22 -18.89 -5.95
CA ASN A 600 -2.00 -20.20 -6.59
C ASN A 600 -3.32 -20.97 -6.77
N TYR A 601 -4.25 -20.89 -5.82
CA TYR A 601 -5.56 -21.56 -5.93
C TYR A 601 -6.57 -20.77 -6.77
N LEU A 602 -6.38 -19.46 -6.94
CA LEU A 602 -7.26 -18.60 -7.72
C LEU A 602 -6.79 -18.43 -9.17
N TYR A 603 -5.51 -18.15 -9.39
CA TYR A 603 -5.01 -17.66 -10.67
C TYR A 603 -3.83 -18.47 -11.24
N GLY A 604 -3.10 -19.21 -10.41
CA GLY A 604 -1.95 -20.00 -10.82
C GLY A 604 -0.77 -19.19 -11.32
N VAL A 605 -0.58 -17.98 -10.80
CA VAL A 605 0.47 -17.04 -11.22
C VAL A 605 1.78 -17.30 -10.52
N GLN A 606 2.88 -17.45 -11.26
CA GLN A 606 4.19 -17.82 -10.72
C GLN A 606 5.24 -16.68 -10.82
N ASP A 607 5.18 -15.88 -11.86
CA ASP A 607 6.17 -14.82 -12.11
C ASP A 607 6.10 -13.66 -11.12
N ILE A 608 4.88 -13.20 -10.74
CA ILE A 608 4.73 -12.17 -9.70
C ILE A 608 5.23 -12.68 -8.33
N ILE A 609 4.96 -13.95 -7.99
CA ILE A 609 5.48 -14.56 -6.75
C ILE A 609 7.01 -14.57 -6.78
N LYS A 610 7.59 -15.05 -7.89
CA LYS A 610 9.04 -15.11 -8.12
C LYS A 610 9.69 -13.73 -8.00
N ARG A 611 9.05 -12.71 -8.61
CA ARG A 611 9.48 -11.32 -8.52
C ARG A 611 9.50 -10.84 -7.07
N CYS A 612 8.40 -11.01 -6.34
CA CYS A 612 8.27 -10.60 -4.94
C CYS A 612 9.38 -11.23 -4.08
N LEU A 613 9.59 -12.54 -4.22
CA LEU A 613 10.64 -13.24 -3.46
C LEU A 613 12.05 -12.73 -3.78
N ARG A 614 12.34 -12.35 -5.04
CA ARG A 614 13.64 -11.83 -5.47
C ARG A 614 13.92 -10.38 -5.01
N LEU A 615 12.90 -9.58 -4.73
CA LEU A 615 13.09 -8.21 -4.26
C LEU A 615 13.65 -8.13 -2.83
N VAL A 616 13.34 -9.13 -1.99
CA VAL A 616 13.67 -9.11 -0.55
C VAL A 616 15.18 -9.06 -0.28
N PRO A 617 16.03 -9.87 -0.91
CA PRO A 617 17.48 -9.82 -0.70
C PRO A 617 18.15 -8.48 -1.04
N GLY A 618 17.48 -7.63 -1.85
CA GLY A 618 17.94 -6.26 -2.12
C GLY A 618 18.04 -5.41 -0.87
N SER A 619 17.24 -5.68 0.16
CA SER A 619 17.27 -4.96 1.44
C SER A 619 18.54 -5.22 2.29
N LYS A 620 19.42 -6.13 1.89
CA LYS A 620 20.71 -6.39 2.59
C LYS A 620 21.60 -5.14 2.73
N HIS A 621 21.36 -4.11 1.91
CA HIS A 621 22.05 -2.82 2.03
C HIS A 621 21.58 -2.01 3.25
N GLN A 622 20.38 -2.28 3.74
CA GLN A 622 19.81 -1.65 4.92
C GLN A 622 20.10 -2.48 6.17
N THR A 623 19.84 -3.78 6.10
CA THR A 623 20.00 -4.71 7.20
C THR A 623 20.31 -6.13 6.72
N PRO A 624 21.22 -6.87 7.39
CA PRO A 624 21.47 -8.27 7.04
C PRO A 624 20.31 -9.21 7.41
N LEU A 625 19.37 -8.73 8.23
CA LEU A 625 18.18 -9.49 8.65
C LEU A 625 17.06 -9.44 7.61
N PHE A 626 17.23 -8.67 6.55
CA PHE A 626 16.27 -8.30 5.52
C PHE A 626 15.06 -7.51 6.06
N ALA A 627 14.64 -6.52 5.29
CA ALA A 627 13.54 -5.65 5.65
C ALA A 627 12.18 -6.37 5.51
N ASP A 628 11.23 -5.95 6.32
CA ASP A 628 9.87 -6.46 6.35
C ASP A 628 9.00 -5.96 5.17
N GLN A 629 9.44 -4.94 4.45
CA GLN A 629 8.81 -4.38 3.26
C GLN A 629 9.84 -3.93 2.23
N VAL A 630 9.63 -4.19 0.96
CA VAL A 630 10.62 -3.93 -0.09
C VAL A 630 9.99 -3.63 -1.46
N PRO A 631 10.65 -2.81 -2.33
CA PRO A 631 11.75 -1.90 -1.96
C PRO A 631 11.23 -0.77 -1.09
N SER A 632 11.93 -0.35 -0.07
CA SER A 632 11.44 0.66 0.88
C SER A 632 12.54 1.62 1.31
N GLY A 633 12.14 2.88 1.52
CA GLY A 633 12.98 3.86 2.21
C GLY A 633 12.95 3.75 3.73
N TRP A 634 12.13 2.88 4.29
CA TRP A 634 12.04 2.60 5.72
C TRP A 634 12.85 1.36 6.08
N SER A 635 13.86 1.52 6.91
CA SER A 635 14.66 0.43 7.47
C SER A 635 13.90 -0.16 8.66
N SER A 636 13.16 -1.23 8.42
CA SER A 636 12.35 -1.92 9.42
C SER A 636 12.49 -3.43 9.30
N VAL A 637 12.48 -4.13 10.44
CA VAL A 637 12.54 -5.59 10.51
C VAL A 637 11.45 -6.10 11.44
N ILE A 638 10.56 -6.92 10.88
CA ILE A 638 9.69 -7.84 11.64
C ILE A 638 10.29 -9.24 11.43
N PRO A 639 10.94 -9.84 12.43
CA PRO A 639 11.65 -11.12 12.24
C PRO A 639 10.79 -12.21 11.62
N ASN A 640 9.52 -12.31 12.02
CA ASN A 640 8.58 -13.27 11.43
C ASN A 640 8.40 -13.08 9.93
N TRP A 641 8.44 -11.82 9.40
CA TRP A 641 8.28 -11.55 7.97
C TRP A 641 9.44 -12.10 7.15
N THR A 642 10.68 -12.00 7.67
CA THR A 642 11.85 -12.65 7.04
C THR A 642 11.73 -14.17 7.08
N PHE A 643 11.23 -14.72 8.19
CA PHE A 643 11.00 -16.18 8.30
C PHE A 643 9.95 -16.64 7.30
N PHE A 644 8.85 -15.91 7.14
CA PHE A 644 7.82 -16.21 6.16
C PHE A 644 8.32 -16.09 4.72
N TRP A 645 9.21 -15.15 4.43
CA TRP A 645 9.87 -15.08 3.12
C TRP A 645 10.69 -16.37 2.81
N ALA A 646 11.48 -16.84 3.76
CA ALA A 646 12.26 -18.05 3.56
C ALA A 646 11.36 -19.29 3.39
N ILE A 647 10.24 -19.35 4.15
CA ILE A 647 9.22 -20.39 4.00
C ILE A 647 8.54 -20.28 2.62
N ALA A 648 8.16 -19.08 2.18
CA ALA A 648 7.55 -18.84 0.87
C ALA A 648 8.46 -19.23 -0.30
N CYS A 649 9.79 -19.05 -0.18
CA CYS A 649 10.75 -19.54 -1.17
C CYS A 649 10.69 -21.07 -1.32
N ALA A 650 10.55 -21.80 -0.22
CA ALA A 650 10.41 -23.25 -0.26
C ALA A 650 9.02 -23.68 -0.77
N GLU A 651 7.95 -22.95 -0.39
CA GLU A 651 6.59 -23.17 -0.90
C GLU A 651 6.51 -22.90 -2.41
N TYR A 652 7.25 -21.90 -2.92
CA TYR A 652 7.40 -21.68 -4.36
C TYR A 652 8.05 -22.88 -5.07
N TYR A 653 9.09 -23.47 -4.48
CA TYR A 653 9.68 -24.72 -5.01
C TYR A 653 8.67 -25.87 -4.99
N GLU A 654 7.90 -26.07 -3.92
CA GLU A 654 6.85 -27.08 -3.88
C GLU A 654 5.79 -26.83 -4.97
N GLN A 655 5.45 -25.57 -5.25
CA GLN A 655 4.51 -25.23 -6.29
C GLN A 655 5.05 -25.51 -7.70
N THR A 656 6.32 -25.23 -7.98
CA THR A 656 6.86 -25.15 -9.35
C THR A 656 7.90 -26.22 -9.69
N ALA A 657 8.53 -26.83 -8.70
CA ALA A 657 9.74 -27.66 -8.83
C ALA A 657 10.94 -26.92 -9.47
N ASP A 658 11.00 -25.57 -9.36
CA ASP A 658 12.12 -24.77 -9.91
C ASP A 658 13.36 -24.87 -9.02
N GLU A 659 14.20 -25.89 -9.26
CA GLU A 659 15.46 -26.12 -8.51
C GLU A 659 16.48 -24.99 -8.69
N ALA A 660 16.48 -24.34 -9.85
CA ALA A 660 17.39 -23.24 -10.14
C ALA A 660 17.07 -22.04 -9.24
N PHE A 661 15.79 -21.69 -9.11
CA PHE A 661 15.32 -20.65 -8.21
C PHE A 661 15.53 -21.04 -6.74
N ALA A 662 15.26 -22.28 -6.37
CA ALA A 662 15.51 -22.77 -5.02
C ALA A 662 16.99 -22.61 -4.62
N SER A 663 17.92 -22.95 -5.53
CA SER A 663 19.36 -22.79 -5.30
C SER A 663 19.80 -21.31 -5.26
N GLU A 664 19.20 -20.46 -6.10
CA GLU A 664 19.40 -19.00 -6.07
C GLU A 664 19.01 -18.41 -4.70
N MET A 665 17.82 -18.73 -4.22
CA MET A 665 17.29 -18.20 -2.96
C MET A 665 18.00 -18.78 -1.73
N TYR A 666 18.45 -20.03 -1.79
CA TYR A 666 19.15 -20.64 -0.66
C TYR A 666 20.36 -19.83 -0.20
N GLY A 667 21.17 -19.28 -1.11
CA GLY A 667 22.30 -18.41 -0.75
C GLY A 667 21.90 -17.22 0.12
N HIS A 668 20.77 -16.60 -0.19
CA HIS A 668 20.21 -15.48 0.56
C HIS A 668 19.57 -15.92 1.88
N ILE A 669 18.87 -17.06 1.88
CA ILE A 669 18.28 -17.65 3.09
C ILE A 669 19.39 -17.98 4.10
N ARG A 670 20.44 -18.66 3.65
CA ARG A 670 21.59 -18.99 4.50
C ARG A 670 22.24 -17.73 5.09
N PHE A 671 22.47 -16.71 4.25
CA PHE A 671 23.06 -15.44 4.68
C PHE A 671 22.26 -14.80 5.83
N THR A 672 20.97 -14.62 5.67
CA THR A 672 20.15 -13.95 6.73
C THR A 672 19.98 -14.83 7.97
N LEU A 673 19.81 -16.15 7.82
CA LEU A 673 19.69 -17.05 8.97
C LEU A 673 20.98 -17.11 9.81
N GLU A 674 22.17 -17.09 9.19
CA GLU A 674 23.42 -17.00 9.94
C GLU A 674 23.49 -15.71 10.77
N HIS A 675 22.93 -14.57 10.28
CA HIS A 675 22.85 -13.33 11.05
C HIS A 675 21.79 -13.41 12.15
N TYR A 676 20.63 -14.02 11.92
CA TYR A 676 19.66 -14.27 12.98
C TYR A 676 20.22 -15.12 14.13
N LEU A 677 21.05 -16.12 13.80
CA LEU A 677 21.70 -16.99 14.78
C LEU A 677 22.71 -16.25 15.68
N THR A 678 23.21 -15.08 15.28
CA THR A 678 24.05 -14.23 16.16
C THR A 678 23.29 -13.60 17.32
N ASN A 679 21.95 -13.61 17.28
CA ASN A 679 21.07 -13.10 18.33
C ASN A 679 20.57 -14.22 19.28
N ILE A 680 21.17 -15.39 19.25
CA ILE A 680 20.90 -16.45 20.24
C ILE A 680 21.68 -16.12 21.52
N ASN A 681 20.95 -16.02 22.64
CA ASN A 681 21.52 -15.71 23.96
C ASN A 681 22.13 -16.93 24.64
N ASP A 682 22.68 -16.73 25.85
CA ASP A 682 23.32 -17.79 26.65
C ASP A 682 22.35 -18.92 27.06
N GLN A 683 21.03 -18.67 27.06
CA GLN A 683 20.01 -19.70 27.32
C GLN A 683 19.67 -20.52 26.07
N GLY A 684 20.28 -20.19 24.92
CA GLY A 684 20.00 -20.81 23.63
C GLY A 684 18.72 -20.33 22.97
N LEU A 685 18.16 -19.17 23.38
CA LEU A 685 16.95 -18.57 22.88
C LEU A 685 17.26 -17.34 22.00
N PHE A 686 16.47 -17.16 20.96
CA PHE A 686 16.51 -15.98 20.11
C PHE A 686 15.88 -14.78 20.84
N ALA A 687 16.62 -13.68 20.92
CA ALA A 687 16.18 -12.43 21.52
C ALA A 687 16.66 -11.26 20.67
N ILE A 688 15.77 -10.38 20.27
CA ILE A 688 16.08 -9.22 19.45
C ILE A 688 15.30 -7.99 19.93
N LYS A 689 15.92 -6.83 19.79
CA LYS A 689 15.22 -5.55 19.90
C LYS A 689 14.76 -5.13 18.52
N GLY A 690 13.45 -5.12 18.27
CA GLY A 690 12.87 -4.84 16.96
C GLY A 690 11.35 -4.81 17.03
N TRP A 691 10.69 -4.78 15.87
CA TRP A 691 9.24 -4.87 15.79
C TRP A 691 8.79 -6.34 15.83
N ASN A 692 8.54 -6.85 17.02
CA ASN A 692 8.27 -8.27 17.29
C ASN A 692 6.79 -8.64 17.06
N LEU A 693 6.20 -8.19 15.96
CA LEU A 693 4.78 -8.38 15.62
C LEU A 693 4.49 -9.79 15.10
N LEU A 694 3.31 -10.32 15.46
CA LEU A 694 2.67 -11.45 14.79
C LEU A 694 1.21 -11.18 14.46
N ASP A 695 0.44 -10.59 15.40
CA ASP A 695 -1.01 -10.37 15.24
C ASP A 695 -1.44 -9.06 15.89
N TRP A 696 -2.48 -8.44 15.38
CA TRP A 696 -3.16 -7.27 15.93
C TRP A 696 -4.11 -7.67 17.08
N SER A 697 -3.56 -8.27 18.10
CA SER A 697 -4.24 -8.81 19.28
C SER A 697 -3.46 -8.45 20.54
N PRO A 698 -4.04 -8.42 21.73
CA PRO A 698 -3.33 -8.05 22.96
C PRO A 698 -2.42 -9.19 23.49
N ILE A 699 -1.70 -9.85 22.58
CA ILE A 699 -0.65 -10.80 22.94
C ILE A 699 0.57 -10.06 23.51
N ASP A 700 1.31 -10.69 24.42
CA ASP A 700 2.49 -10.08 25.01
C ASP A 700 3.72 -10.29 24.09
N GLN A 701 3.93 -9.36 23.17
CA GLN A 701 4.99 -9.38 22.14
C GLN A 701 5.86 -8.10 22.25
N PRO A 702 6.70 -7.96 23.29
CA PRO A 702 7.48 -6.75 23.51
C PRO A 702 8.52 -6.54 22.41
N ASN A 703 8.81 -5.27 22.12
CA ASN A 703 9.84 -4.88 21.14
C ASN A 703 11.28 -5.14 21.64
N ASP A 704 11.45 -5.63 22.87
CA ASP A 704 12.73 -6.03 23.45
C ASP A 704 12.51 -7.23 24.38
N GLY A 705 13.20 -8.34 24.10
CA GLY A 705 13.09 -9.57 24.87
C GLY A 705 13.05 -10.85 24.02
N ILE A 706 12.64 -11.93 24.65
CA ILE A 706 12.49 -13.26 24.04
C ILE A 706 11.02 -13.47 23.70
N VAL A 707 10.64 -13.45 22.42
CA VAL A 707 9.27 -13.68 21.98
C VAL A 707 9.11 -15.13 21.51
N THR A 708 8.17 -15.86 22.11
CA THR A 708 8.06 -17.31 21.95
C THR A 708 7.72 -17.74 20.53
N HIS A 709 6.70 -17.12 19.92
CA HIS A 709 6.31 -17.45 18.53
C HIS A 709 7.44 -17.19 17.53
N GLN A 710 8.27 -16.15 17.72
CA GLN A 710 9.43 -15.91 16.87
C GLN A 710 10.49 -17.00 16.99
N ASN A 711 10.78 -17.46 18.21
CA ASN A 711 11.67 -18.58 18.44
C ASN A 711 11.18 -19.85 17.73
N MET A 712 9.87 -20.13 17.77
CA MET A 712 9.26 -21.28 17.13
C MET A 712 9.30 -21.19 15.59
N PHE A 713 8.98 -20.01 15.02
CA PHE A 713 9.10 -19.79 13.59
C PHE A 713 10.55 -19.86 13.13
N LEU A 714 11.52 -19.38 13.92
CA LEU A 714 12.94 -19.55 13.59
C LEU A 714 13.34 -21.03 13.52
N VAL A 715 12.87 -21.89 14.46
CA VAL A 715 13.10 -23.36 14.37
C VAL A 715 12.58 -23.91 13.06
N HIS A 716 11.35 -23.54 12.67
CA HIS A 716 10.76 -23.99 11.43
C HIS A 716 11.54 -23.51 10.20
N THR A 717 11.92 -22.23 10.19
CA THR A 717 12.68 -21.62 9.10
C THR A 717 14.09 -22.23 8.96
N LEU A 718 14.75 -22.56 10.05
CA LEU A 718 16.02 -23.28 10.03
C LEU A 718 15.87 -24.68 9.38
N ARG A 719 14.79 -25.40 9.68
CA ARG A 719 14.46 -26.68 9.02
C ARG A 719 14.17 -26.53 7.54
N VAL A 720 13.42 -25.48 7.18
CA VAL A 720 13.17 -25.12 5.77
C VAL A 720 14.49 -24.78 5.06
N GLY A 721 15.34 -23.96 5.68
CA GLY A 721 16.66 -23.62 5.17
C GLY A 721 17.54 -24.86 4.95
N ALA A 722 17.52 -25.83 5.89
CA ALA A 722 18.23 -27.11 5.72
C ALA A 722 17.69 -27.94 4.55
N ARG A 723 16.37 -27.90 4.29
CA ARG A 723 15.78 -28.54 3.11
C ARG A 723 16.25 -27.86 1.80
N MET A 724 16.27 -26.55 1.75
CA MET A 724 16.78 -25.78 0.61
C MET A 724 18.28 -26.03 0.39
N ALA A 725 19.06 -26.19 1.48
CA ALA A 725 20.47 -26.60 1.43
C ALA A 725 20.66 -27.97 0.76
N ARG A 726 19.79 -28.95 1.04
CA ARG A 726 19.83 -30.27 0.37
C ARG A 726 19.58 -30.15 -1.13
N ILE A 727 18.58 -29.37 -1.54
CA ILE A 727 18.28 -29.11 -2.96
C ILE A 727 19.49 -28.49 -3.64
N SER A 728 20.19 -27.57 -2.96
CA SER A 728 21.39 -26.89 -3.47
C SER A 728 22.68 -27.68 -3.31
N GLY A 729 22.65 -28.88 -2.70
CA GLY A 729 23.82 -29.74 -2.49
C GLY A 729 24.75 -29.31 -1.36
N ASP A 730 24.39 -28.34 -0.51
CA ASP A 730 25.22 -27.83 0.60
C ASP A 730 25.04 -28.65 1.89
N GLN A 731 25.83 -29.74 2.02
CA GLN A 731 25.78 -30.63 3.18
C GLN A 731 26.24 -29.94 4.50
N GLN A 732 27.16 -28.96 4.43
CA GLN A 732 27.58 -28.19 5.61
C GLN A 732 26.46 -27.29 6.10
N GLY A 733 25.76 -26.63 5.17
CA GLY A 733 24.57 -25.84 5.48
C GLY A 733 23.44 -26.66 6.11
N VAL A 734 23.22 -27.88 5.61
CA VAL A 734 22.26 -28.82 6.21
C VAL A 734 22.61 -29.07 7.67
N ALA A 735 23.84 -29.47 7.96
CA ALA A 735 24.28 -29.81 9.31
C ALA A 735 24.22 -28.59 10.27
N LEU A 736 24.62 -27.41 9.77
CA LEU A 736 24.56 -26.15 10.54
C LEU A 736 23.14 -25.82 10.98
N LEU A 737 22.21 -25.78 10.01
CA LEU A 737 20.85 -25.32 10.23
C LEU A 737 20.02 -26.33 11.04
N GLU A 738 20.19 -27.66 10.80
CA GLU A 738 19.50 -28.68 11.61
C GLU A 738 19.98 -28.70 13.05
N ASN A 739 21.29 -28.55 13.30
CA ASN A 739 21.82 -28.48 14.67
C ASN A 739 21.37 -27.21 15.39
N ALA A 740 21.26 -26.07 14.68
CA ALA A 740 20.74 -24.84 15.24
C ALA A 740 19.26 -25.00 15.61
N ALA A 741 18.45 -25.58 14.72
CA ALA A 741 17.03 -25.85 14.96
C ALA A 741 16.82 -26.73 16.20
N LEU A 742 17.58 -27.82 16.32
CA LEU A 742 17.47 -28.76 17.45
C LEU A 742 17.83 -28.09 18.79
N ARG A 743 18.90 -27.28 18.81
CA ARG A 743 19.29 -26.55 20.04
C ARG A 743 18.25 -25.53 20.45
N LEU A 744 17.74 -24.75 19.51
CA LEU A 744 16.71 -23.75 19.78
C LEU A 744 15.39 -24.39 20.24
N GLU A 745 14.94 -25.47 19.59
CA GLU A 745 13.76 -26.24 20.00
C GLU A 745 13.90 -26.77 21.45
N THR A 746 15.08 -27.26 21.78
CA THR A 746 15.37 -27.74 23.15
C THR A 746 15.28 -26.59 24.15
N ALA A 747 15.86 -25.43 23.84
CA ALA A 747 15.80 -24.24 24.70
C ALA A 747 14.36 -23.73 24.88
N ILE A 748 13.57 -23.68 23.82
CA ILE A 748 12.14 -23.29 23.88
C ILE A 748 11.40 -24.20 24.87
N ASN A 749 11.55 -25.51 24.71
CA ASN A 749 10.85 -26.48 25.56
C ASN A 749 11.33 -26.46 27.04
N ASN A 750 12.57 -26.05 27.30
CA ASN A 750 13.10 -25.93 28.65
C ASN A 750 12.69 -24.62 29.33
N HIS A 751 12.57 -23.53 28.59
CA HIS A 751 12.46 -22.19 29.18
C HIS A 751 11.11 -21.51 28.98
N LEU A 752 10.34 -21.85 27.93
CA LEU A 752 9.13 -21.10 27.53
C LEU A 752 7.82 -21.85 27.82
N TRP A 753 7.90 -23.09 28.28
CA TRP A 753 6.73 -23.85 28.72
C TRP A 753 6.35 -23.45 30.17
N ASN A 754 5.04 -23.30 30.41
CA ASN A 754 4.46 -23.07 31.73
C ASN A 754 3.68 -24.32 32.16
N GLU A 755 4.17 -24.98 33.22
CA GLU A 755 3.58 -26.23 33.74
C GLU A 755 2.21 -26.00 34.42
N ASP A 756 1.94 -24.81 34.96
CA ASP A 756 0.66 -24.51 35.62
C ASP A 756 -0.43 -24.23 34.56
N ALA A 757 -0.09 -23.48 33.49
CA ALA A 757 -1.01 -23.21 32.38
C ALA A 757 -1.09 -24.37 31.36
N LEU A 758 -0.14 -25.32 31.41
CA LEU A 758 0.07 -26.37 30.41
C LEU A 758 0.15 -25.82 28.99
N ALA A 759 0.83 -24.69 28.85
CA ALA A 759 0.92 -23.92 27.58
C ALA A 759 2.27 -23.18 27.49
N TYR A 760 2.65 -22.76 26.30
CA TYR A 760 3.79 -21.86 26.13
C TYR A 760 3.37 -20.42 26.46
N ILE A 761 4.22 -19.72 27.22
CA ILE A 761 4.07 -18.28 27.51
C ILE A 761 4.39 -17.46 26.26
N ASP A 762 3.86 -16.24 26.19
CA ASP A 762 4.09 -15.40 25.02
C ASP A 762 5.52 -14.86 24.94
N CYS A 763 6.15 -14.50 26.08
CA CYS A 763 7.50 -13.95 26.06
C CYS A 763 8.22 -14.03 27.42
N ILE A 764 9.52 -13.70 27.38
CA ILE A 764 10.30 -13.22 28.52
C ILE A 764 10.79 -11.82 28.20
N HIS A 765 10.39 -10.82 28.99
CA HIS A 765 10.78 -9.42 28.81
C HIS A 765 12.28 -9.21 29.01
N ALA A 766 12.84 -8.10 28.53
CA ALA A 766 14.24 -7.76 28.65
C ALA A 766 14.75 -7.71 30.13
N ASP A 767 13.85 -7.41 31.08
CA ASP A 767 14.14 -7.42 32.53
C ASP A 767 14.11 -8.83 33.15
N GLY A 768 13.90 -9.87 32.37
CA GLY A 768 13.80 -11.27 32.81
C GLY A 768 12.42 -11.67 33.31
N ARG A 769 11.44 -10.80 33.35
CA ARG A 769 10.06 -11.08 33.75
C ARG A 769 9.37 -11.97 32.73
N ARG A 770 8.83 -13.10 33.18
CA ARG A 770 8.06 -14.02 32.34
C ARG A 770 6.66 -13.46 32.11
N SER A 771 6.16 -13.53 30.90
CA SER A 771 4.78 -13.16 30.59
C SER A 771 3.79 -13.96 31.43
N GLN A 772 2.74 -13.30 31.89
CA GLN A 772 1.56 -13.93 32.48
C GLN A 772 0.45 -14.15 31.44
N VAL A 773 0.63 -13.61 30.23
CA VAL A 773 -0.29 -13.76 29.11
C VAL A 773 -0.02 -15.09 28.43
N VAL A 774 -1.08 -15.80 28.08
CA VAL A 774 -1.07 -16.98 27.22
C VAL A 774 -2.01 -16.71 26.07
N SER A 775 -1.51 -16.82 24.85
CA SER A 775 -2.27 -16.54 23.64
C SER A 775 -2.48 -17.78 22.79
N MET A 776 -3.59 -17.81 22.04
CA MET A 776 -3.83 -18.82 21.02
C MET A 776 -2.79 -18.75 19.91
N GLN A 777 -2.31 -17.56 19.57
CA GLN A 777 -1.28 -17.34 18.55
C GLN A 777 -0.03 -18.18 18.84
N THR A 778 0.51 -18.09 20.04
CA THR A 778 1.69 -18.86 20.46
C THR A 778 1.43 -20.38 20.39
N GLN A 779 0.24 -20.85 20.80
CA GLN A 779 -0.10 -22.28 20.76
C GLN A 779 -0.28 -22.79 19.30
N VAL A 780 -0.91 -22.00 18.44
CA VAL A 780 -1.02 -22.32 17.00
C VAL A 780 0.37 -22.50 16.38
N VAL A 781 1.29 -21.56 16.65
CA VAL A 781 2.67 -21.64 16.14
C VAL A 781 3.40 -22.86 16.69
N ALA A 782 3.23 -23.20 17.98
CA ALA A 782 3.83 -24.40 18.58
C ALA A 782 3.37 -25.70 17.88
N SER A 783 2.07 -25.78 17.51
CA SER A 783 1.53 -26.93 16.75
C SER A 783 2.07 -26.97 15.33
N LEU A 784 2.02 -25.85 14.59
CA LEU A 784 2.43 -25.77 13.18
C LEU A 784 3.90 -26.10 12.96
N THR A 785 4.77 -25.57 13.84
CA THR A 785 6.22 -25.71 13.71
C THR A 785 6.75 -27.03 14.24
N GLY A 786 5.88 -27.79 14.95
CA GLY A 786 6.24 -29.08 15.55
C GLY A 786 7.16 -28.97 16.78
N VAL A 787 7.27 -27.78 17.37
CA VAL A 787 8.06 -27.54 18.59
C VAL A 787 7.41 -28.22 19.80
N ALA A 788 6.07 -28.28 19.83
CA ALA A 788 5.33 -29.08 20.80
C ALA A 788 5.36 -30.58 20.40
N PHE A 789 5.73 -31.44 21.33
CA PHE A 789 5.75 -32.87 21.12
C PHE A 789 5.22 -33.66 22.35
N GLY A 790 4.91 -34.96 22.16
CA GLY A 790 4.41 -35.82 23.20
C GLY A 790 3.13 -35.27 23.88
N ASN A 791 3.07 -35.28 25.20
CA ASN A 791 1.92 -34.81 25.98
C ASN A 791 1.64 -33.31 25.78
N ARG A 792 2.71 -32.50 25.55
CA ARG A 792 2.55 -31.09 25.27
C ARG A 792 1.79 -30.85 23.95
N LYS A 793 2.16 -31.59 22.88
CA LYS A 793 1.43 -31.55 21.63
C LYS A 793 -0.05 -31.88 21.81
N GLN A 794 -0.36 -33.00 22.49
CA GLN A 794 -1.77 -33.39 22.72
C GLN A 794 -2.56 -32.31 23.45
N LYS A 795 -1.91 -31.64 24.43
CA LYS A 795 -2.53 -30.54 25.16
C LYS A 795 -2.76 -29.31 24.29
N ILE A 796 -1.74 -28.90 23.52
CA ILE A 796 -1.84 -27.79 22.58
C ILE A 796 -2.93 -28.07 21.53
N ASP A 797 -2.95 -29.25 20.91
CA ASP A 797 -3.97 -29.63 19.93
C ASP A 797 -5.38 -29.53 20.53
N SER A 798 -5.57 -29.92 21.81
CA SER A 798 -6.84 -29.76 22.50
C SER A 798 -7.28 -28.30 22.65
N TYR A 799 -6.33 -27.37 22.82
CA TYR A 799 -6.62 -25.94 22.88
C TYR A 799 -6.99 -25.37 21.51
N LEU A 800 -6.40 -25.90 20.43
CA LEU A 800 -6.77 -25.49 19.09
C LEU A 800 -8.21 -25.88 18.75
N VAL A 801 -8.63 -27.07 19.17
CA VAL A 801 -10.00 -27.55 18.94
C VAL A 801 -11.03 -26.86 19.88
N SER A 802 -10.62 -26.52 21.08
CA SER A 802 -11.47 -25.84 22.08
C SER A 802 -10.69 -24.76 22.80
N PRO A 803 -10.62 -23.54 22.21
CA PRO A 803 -9.83 -22.45 22.76
C PRO A 803 -10.31 -22.04 24.17
N PRO A 804 -9.41 -22.00 25.18
CA PRO A 804 -9.77 -21.51 26.51
C PRO A 804 -10.15 -20.01 26.46
N SER A 805 -11.26 -19.65 27.08
CA SER A 805 -11.77 -18.27 27.06
C SER A 805 -10.85 -17.23 27.74
N HIS A 806 -9.93 -17.68 28.59
CA HIS A 806 -8.96 -16.83 29.28
C HIS A 806 -7.63 -16.66 28.50
N PHE A 807 -7.46 -17.37 27.37
CA PHE A 807 -6.34 -17.11 26.45
C PHE A 807 -6.69 -15.94 25.55
N VAL A 808 -5.68 -15.19 25.14
CA VAL A 808 -5.87 -14.17 24.10
C VAL A 808 -6.29 -14.87 22.81
N GLN A 809 -7.41 -14.44 22.25
CA GLN A 809 -7.97 -15.02 21.03
C GLN A 809 -7.32 -14.40 19.79
N ILE A 810 -7.48 -15.07 18.63
CA ILE A 810 -6.97 -14.59 17.35
C ILE A 810 -7.71 -13.31 16.93
N GLY A 811 -6.94 -12.25 16.60
CA GLY A 811 -7.46 -10.91 16.35
C GLY A 811 -7.56 -10.51 14.89
N SER A 812 -6.84 -11.18 13.99
CA SER A 812 -6.83 -10.83 12.59
C SER A 812 -7.05 -12.02 11.65
N PRO A 813 -7.59 -11.75 10.45
CA PRO A 813 -7.66 -12.77 9.39
C PRO A 813 -6.29 -13.31 8.98
N PHE A 814 -5.22 -12.52 9.11
CA PHE A 814 -3.85 -12.96 8.87
C PHE A 814 -3.47 -14.14 9.77
N MET A 815 -3.69 -14.00 11.06
CA MET A 815 -3.37 -15.07 12.02
C MET A 815 -4.34 -16.24 11.89
N SER A 816 -5.59 -16.01 11.46
CA SER A 816 -6.56 -17.07 11.18
C SER A 816 -6.07 -18.00 10.07
N PHE A 817 -5.28 -17.55 9.09
CA PHE A 817 -4.68 -18.43 8.08
C PHE A 817 -3.86 -19.55 8.74
N PHE A 818 -2.98 -19.19 9.67
CA PHE A 818 -2.13 -20.15 10.41
C PHE A 818 -2.97 -21.06 11.32
N TYR A 819 -4.01 -20.51 11.94
CA TYR A 819 -4.95 -21.30 12.74
C TYR A 819 -5.69 -22.33 11.89
N TYR A 820 -6.18 -21.94 10.71
CA TYR A 820 -6.83 -22.86 9.77
C TYR A 820 -5.87 -23.94 9.25
N GLU A 821 -4.60 -23.59 8.97
CA GLU A 821 -3.57 -24.58 8.63
C GLU A 821 -3.39 -25.60 9.76
N ALA A 822 -3.37 -25.15 11.02
CA ALA A 822 -3.23 -26.03 12.18
C ALA A 822 -4.44 -26.94 12.35
N LEU A 823 -5.66 -26.40 12.28
CA LEU A 823 -6.91 -27.17 12.36
C LEU A 823 -7.03 -28.19 11.22
N ALA A 824 -6.71 -27.78 10.00
CA ALA A 824 -6.76 -28.69 8.83
C ALA A 824 -5.76 -29.85 8.97
N LYS A 825 -4.57 -29.63 9.55
CA LYS A 825 -3.62 -30.69 9.87
C LYS A 825 -4.13 -31.67 10.95
N LEU A 826 -5.02 -31.23 11.81
CA LEU A 826 -5.70 -32.06 12.82
C LEU A 826 -6.95 -32.78 12.25
N GLY A 827 -7.36 -32.45 11.03
CA GLY A 827 -8.58 -32.96 10.40
C GLY A 827 -9.86 -32.22 10.81
N GLU A 828 -9.74 -31.09 11.51
CA GLU A 828 -10.84 -30.31 12.09
C GLU A 828 -11.37 -29.25 11.10
N VAL A 829 -11.66 -29.67 9.86
CA VAL A 829 -12.14 -28.75 8.79
C VAL A 829 -13.50 -28.15 9.13
N ASP A 830 -14.34 -28.85 9.89
CA ASP A 830 -15.62 -28.32 10.35
C ASP A 830 -15.45 -27.04 11.17
N LEU A 831 -14.40 -26.96 12.02
CA LEU A 831 -14.07 -25.78 12.81
C LEU A 831 -13.56 -24.65 11.92
N VAL A 832 -12.75 -24.96 10.90
CA VAL A 832 -12.27 -23.97 9.91
C VAL A 832 -13.47 -23.31 9.23
N LEU A 833 -14.42 -24.09 8.72
CA LEU A 833 -15.59 -23.53 8.01
C LEU A 833 -16.55 -22.81 8.96
N ALA A 834 -16.66 -23.26 10.20
CA ALA A 834 -17.48 -22.57 11.21
C ALA A 834 -16.91 -21.18 11.52
N ASP A 835 -15.57 -21.06 11.67
CA ASP A 835 -14.89 -19.79 11.92
C ASP A 835 -14.97 -18.86 10.70
N ILE A 836 -14.78 -19.38 9.49
CA ILE A 836 -14.97 -18.62 8.24
C ILE A 836 -16.40 -18.07 8.15
N ARG A 837 -17.43 -18.89 8.38
CA ARG A 837 -18.84 -18.43 8.37
C ARG A 837 -19.11 -17.36 9.42
N HIS A 838 -18.50 -17.49 10.60
CA HIS A 838 -18.67 -16.52 11.70
C HIS A 838 -18.02 -15.18 11.37
N ASN A 839 -16.71 -15.17 11.15
CA ASN A 839 -15.88 -13.96 11.05
C ASN A 839 -16.06 -13.26 9.71
N TYR A 840 -15.95 -13.96 8.59
CA TYR A 840 -16.16 -13.37 7.26
C TYR A 840 -17.62 -13.12 6.96
N GLY A 841 -18.52 -13.96 7.48
CA GLY A 841 -19.96 -13.68 7.43
C GLY A 841 -20.35 -12.40 8.15
N MET A 842 -19.60 -12.00 9.18
CA MET A 842 -19.78 -10.70 9.82
C MET A 842 -19.37 -9.54 8.88
N MET A 843 -18.28 -9.69 8.12
CA MET A 843 -17.89 -8.70 7.11
C MET A 843 -18.99 -8.54 6.04
N ILE A 844 -19.51 -9.66 5.50
CA ILE A 844 -20.59 -9.66 4.51
C ILE A 844 -21.84 -8.95 5.05
N ARG A 845 -22.28 -9.26 6.28
CA ARG A 845 -23.44 -8.61 6.91
C ARG A 845 -23.27 -7.10 7.13
N ASN A 846 -22.04 -6.62 7.22
CA ASN A 846 -21.70 -5.20 7.29
C ASN A 846 -21.38 -4.58 5.92
N GLY A 847 -21.73 -5.25 4.82
CA GLY A 847 -21.62 -4.70 3.46
C GLY A 847 -20.24 -4.80 2.81
N ALA A 848 -19.38 -5.70 3.29
CA ALA A 848 -18.07 -5.93 2.69
C ALA A 848 -18.19 -6.41 1.24
N THR A 849 -17.41 -5.81 0.36
CA THR A 849 -17.19 -6.25 -1.02
C THR A 849 -15.77 -6.78 -1.24
N THR A 850 -14.97 -6.71 -0.19
CA THR A 850 -13.58 -7.14 -0.08
C THR A 850 -13.33 -7.66 1.33
N CYS A 851 -12.25 -8.40 1.55
CA CYS A 851 -11.82 -8.87 2.88
C CYS A 851 -11.15 -7.73 3.66
N TRP A 852 -11.49 -7.61 4.93
CA TRP A 852 -11.02 -6.56 5.82
C TRP A 852 -9.72 -6.93 6.54
N GLU A 853 -8.90 -5.93 6.86
CA GLU A 853 -7.61 -6.08 7.55
C GLU A 853 -7.73 -6.78 8.90
N GLN A 854 -8.75 -6.43 9.67
CA GLN A 854 -8.97 -6.89 11.04
C GLN A 854 -10.43 -7.29 11.26
N TYR A 855 -10.67 -8.12 12.27
CA TYR A 855 -12.02 -8.42 12.71
C TYR A 855 -12.60 -7.25 13.52
N PRO A 856 -13.86 -6.85 13.29
CA PRO A 856 -14.46 -5.69 13.95
C PRO A 856 -14.42 -5.72 15.49
N ASN A 857 -14.44 -6.89 16.09
CA ASN A 857 -14.48 -7.06 17.55
C ASN A 857 -13.17 -6.69 18.27
N PHE A 858 -12.07 -6.47 17.54
CA PHE A 858 -10.76 -6.15 18.11
C PHE A 858 -10.43 -4.65 18.10
N LEU A 859 -11.41 -3.78 17.82
CA LEU A 859 -11.22 -2.35 17.64
C LEU A 859 -11.59 -1.50 18.88
N GLU A 860 -11.63 -2.08 20.06
CA GLU A 860 -12.08 -1.41 21.30
C GLU A 860 -11.32 -0.12 21.65
N ASN A 861 -10.12 0.05 21.14
CA ASN A 861 -9.26 1.21 21.44
C ASN A 861 -9.20 2.27 20.32
N ARG A 862 -10.07 2.21 19.31
CA ARG A 862 -10.04 3.20 18.23
C ARG A 862 -10.87 4.44 18.57
N ALA A 863 -10.37 5.61 18.14
CA ALA A 863 -10.99 6.90 18.41
C ALA A 863 -12.41 7.05 17.80
N ASN A 864 -12.72 6.28 16.75
CA ASN A 864 -14.02 6.27 16.10
C ASN A 864 -14.69 4.89 16.25
N PRO A 865 -15.78 4.79 17.04
CA PRO A 865 -16.49 3.53 17.27
C PRO A 865 -17.20 2.97 16.02
N ASN A 866 -17.39 3.78 14.98
CA ASN A 866 -17.96 3.34 13.69
C ASN A 866 -16.92 2.73 12.75
N MET A 867 -15.66 2.84 13.09
CA MET A 867 -14.55 2.28 12.29
C MET A 867 -14.40 0.80 12.58
N LEU A 868 -14.95 -0.05 11.74
CA LEU A 868 -14.93 -1.51 11.90
C LEU A 868 -13.54 -2.12 11.65
N THR A 869 -12.76 -1.51 10.79
CA THR A 869 -11.36 -1.86 10.47
C THR A 869 -10.66 -0.62 9.92
N ARG A 870 -9.31 -0.63 9.84
CA ARG A 870 -8.56 0.43 9.16
C ARG A 870 -8.74 0.31 7.64
N SER A 871 -8.26 -0.78 7.04
CA SER A 871 -8.42 -1.09 5.62
C SER A 871 -9.58 -2.05 5.40
N HIS A 872 -10.47 -1.72 4.47
CA HIS A 872 -11.59 -2.56 4.07
C HIS A 872 -11.27 -3.44 2.85
N CYS A 873 -10.02 -3.39 2.35
CA CYS A 873 -9.52 -4.28 1.31
C CYS A 873 -8.08 -4.67 1.64
N HIS A 874 -7.86 -5.88 2.16
CA HIS A 874 -6.54 -6.31 2.62
C HIS A 874 -6.27 -7.77 2.24
N ALA A 875 -5.24 -8.00 1.41
CA ALA A 875 -5.02 -9.28 0.76
C ALA A 875 -4.63 -10.41 1.72
N TRP A 876 -3.93 -10.12 2.82
CA TRP A 876 -3.60 -11.13 3.83
C TRP A 876 -4.84 -11.85 4.40
N SER A 877 -6.02 -11.26 4.20
CA SER A 877 -7.31 -11.76 4.69
C SER A 877 -8.03 -12.72 3.74
N SER A 878 -7.47 -13.00 2.56
CA SER A 878 -8.16 -13.83 1.54
C SER A 878 -8.07 -15.33 1.77
N ALA A 879 -7.71 -15.77 2.97
CA ALA A 879 -7.58 -17.17 3.39
C ALA A 879 -8.76 -18.08 2.95
N PRO A 880 -10.05 -17.66 3.01
CA PRO A 880 -11.15 -18.54 2.63
C PRO A 880 -11.02 -19.13 1.23
N ALA A 881 -10.55 -18.36 0.23
CA ALA A 881 -10.40 -18.87 -1.13
C ALA A 881 -9.42 -20.05 -1.21
N TYR A 882 -8.32 -20.01 -0.43
CA TYR A 882 -7.36 -21.10 -0.34
C TYR A 882 -7.95 -22.34 0.32
N PHE A 883 -8.59 -22.17 1.50
CA PHE A 883 -9.09 -23.31 2.27
C PHE A 883 -10.33 -23.96 1.63
N LEU A 884 -11.18 -23.21 0.95
CA LEU A 884 -12.31 -23.77 0.19
C LEU A 884 -11.83 -24.61 -1.00
N GLY A 885 -10.80 -24.19 -1.71
CA GLY A 885 -10.17 -24.98 -2.77
C GLY A 885 -9.44 -26.22 -2.23
N ARG A 886 -8.67 -26.03 -1.17
CA ARG A 886 -7.81 -27.06 -0.60
C ARG A 886 -8.57 -28.12 0.21
N GLU A 887 -9.58 -27.72 0.99
CA GLU A 887 -10.28 -28.61 1.89
C GLU A 887 -11.67 -29.04 1.37
N VAL A 888 -12.48 -28.12 0.81
CA VAL A 888 -13.84 -28.44 0.35
C VAL A 888 -13.83 -29.08 -1.03
N LEU A 889 -13.07 -28.54 -2.01
CA LEU A 889 -12.81 -29.28 -3.25
C LEU A 889 -11.82 -30.43 -3.01
N GLY A 890 -10.99 -30.31 -1.98
CA GLY A 890 -10.06 -31.34 -1.52
C GLY A 890 -8.78 -31.43 -2.33
N VAL A 891 -8.42 -30.45 -3.15
CA VAL A 891 -7.27 -30.51 -4.05
C VAL A 891 -5.98 -30.14 -3.33
N ARG A 892 -5.03 -31.07 -3.22
CA ARG A 892 -3.77 -30.88 -2.51
C ARG A 892 -2.61 -31.46 -3.32
N SER A 893 -1.47 -30.76 -3.35
CA SER A 893 -0.23 -31.31 -3.89
C SER A 893 0.37 -32.35 -2.95
N LEU A 894 0.91 -33.43 -3.52
CA LEU A 894 1.68 -34.46 -2.82
C LEU A 894 3.16 -34.48 -3.24
N ALA A 895 3.51 -33.78 -4.34
CA ALA A 895 4.87 -33.74 -4.84
C ALA A 895 5.18 -32.36 -5.47
N PRO A 896 6.46 -31.91 -5.46
CA PRO A 896 6.83 -30.66 -6.10
C PRO A 896 6.37 -30.57 -7.56
N GLY A 897 5.96 -29.36 -7.97
CA GLY A 897 5.40 -29.10 -9.30
C GLY A 897 4.03 -29.72 -9.54
N TRP A 898 3.37 -30.20 -8.49
CA TRP A 898 2.02 -30.83 -8.55
C TRP A 898 1.97 -32.04 -9.49
N SER A 899 3.09 -32.72 -9.67
CA SER A 899 3.16 -33.94 -10.48
C SER A 899 2.29 -35.07 -9.92
N GLU A 900 2.02 -35.02 -8.62
CA GLU A 900 1.14 -35.93 -7.89
C GLU A 900 0.24 -35.11 -6.96
N ILE A 901 -1.08 -35.38 -7.01
CA ILE A 901 -2.09 -34.68 -6.22
C ILE A 901 -3.07 -35.61 -5.55
N GLU A 902 -3.61 -35.17 -4.43
CA GLU A 902 -4.77 -35.79 -3.77
C GLU A 902 -6.03 -34.97 -4.03
N VAL A 903 -7.17 -35.65 -4.23
CA VAL A 903 -8.50 -35.06 -4.19
C VAL A 903 -9.28 -35.74 -3.06
N ALA A 904 -9.39 -35.06 -1.93
CA ALA A 904 -10.02 -35.59 -0.70
C ALA A 904 -10.96 -34.54 -0.10
N PRO A 905 -12.20 -34.41 -0.60
CA PRO A 905 -13.17 -33.42 -0.16
C PRO A 905 -13.57 -33.56 1.29
N ALA A 906 -13.62 -32.45 2.04
CA ALA A 906 -14.27 -32.36 3.35
C ALA A 906 -15.71 -31.85 3.17
N LEU A 907 -16.70 -32.59 3.73
CA LEU A 907 -18.10 -32.28 3.52
C LEU A 907 -18.61 -31.12 4.38
N SER A 908 -18.26 -31.09 5.67
CA SER A 908 -18.58 -30.01 6.63
C SER A 908 -20.00 -29.48 6.56
N GLY A 909 -20.97 -30.41 6.42
CA GLY A 909 -22.40 -30.12 6.30
C GLY A 909 -22.88 -29.66 4.91
N LEU A 910 -22.00 -29.61 3.92
CA LEU A 910 -22.33 -29.28 2.54
C LEU A 910 -22.90 -30.53 1.82
N THR A 911 -23.86 -30.28 0.93
CA THR A 911 -24.48 -31.37 0.12
C THR A 911 -23.87 -31.51 -1.27
N TRP A 912 -23.20 -30.46 -1.75
CA TRP A 912 -22.44 -30.46 -3.00
C TRP A 912 -21.42 -29.34 -3.00
N ALA A 913 -20.36 -29.50 -3.76
CA ALA A 913 -19.46 -28.42 -4.19
C ALA A 913 -18.89 -28.71 -5.58
N LYS A 914 -18.57 -27.68 -6.30
CA LYS A 914 -17.88 -27.74 -7.60
C LYS A 914 -16.93 -26.54 -7.76
N GLY A 915 -15.86 -26.75 -8.49
CA GLY A 915 -14.91 -25.69 -8.78
C GLY A 915 -13.69 -26.19 -9.55
N SER A 916 -12.75 -25.31 -9.69
CA SER A 916 -11.46 -25.59 -10.35
C SER A 916 -10.31 -24.97 -9.58
N VAL A 917 -9.14 -25.62 -9.65
CA VAL A 917 -7.88 -25.15 -9.09
C VAL A 917 -6.84 -25.11 -10.22
N PRO A 918 -6.11 -23.99 -10.42
CA PRO A 918 -5.03 -23.90 -11.41
C PRO A 918 -3.95 -24.94 -11.17
N HIS A 919 -3.41 -25.50 -12.25
CA HIS A 919 -2.22 -26.34 -12.18
C HIS A 919 -0.95 -25.52 -12.56
N PRO A 920 0.15 -25.59 -11.81
CA PRO A 920 1.32 -24.73 -12.03
C PRO A 920 2.02 -24.91 -13.40
N ALA A 921 1.89 -26.07 -14.02
CA ALA A 921 2.41 -26.31 -15.37
C ALA A 921 1.41 -25.94 -16.49
N GLY A 922 0.33 -25.21 -16.15
CA GLY A 922 -0.75 -24.84 -17.06
C GLY A 922 -1.95 -25.80 -17.00
N GLY A 923 -3.11 -25.32 -17.43
CA GLY A 923 -4.39 -26.01 -17.27
C GLY A 923 -4.96 -25.89 -15.87
N ARG A 924 -5.90 -26.81 -15.54
CA ARG A 924 -6.61 -26.77 -14.26
C ARG A 924 -7.06 -28.17 -13.83
N ILE A 925 -7.42 -28.28 -12.58
CA ILE A 925 -8.02 -29.46 -11.95
C ILE A 925 -9.46 -29.06 -11.62
N ASP A 926 -10.44 -29.69 -12.31
CA ASP A 926 -11.84 -29.47 -12.01
C ASP A 926 -12.33 -30.58 -11.07
N VAL A 927 -13.04 -30.20 -10.04
CA VAL A 927 -13.66 -31.10 -9.06
C VAL A 927 -15.13 -30.76 -8.90
N SER A 928 -15.99 -31.78 -8.94
CA SER A 928 -17.38 -31.65 -8.51
C SER A 928 -17.80 -32.87 -7.71
N TRP A 929 -18.51 -32.63 -6.63
CA TRP A 929 -19.05 -33.71 -5.84
C TRP A 929 -20.46 -33.41 -5.32
N THR A 930 -21.23 -34.49 -5.10
CA THR A 930 -22.55 -34.44 -4.51
C THR A 930 -22.72 -35.58 -3.51
N VAL A 931 -23.48 -35.33 -2.45
CA VAL A 931 -23.70 -36.27 -1.34
C VAL A 931 -25.19 -36.56 -1.18
N ASN A 932 -25.51 -37.82 -0.96
CA ASN A 932 -26.80 -38.25 -0.44
C ASN A 932 -26.60 -38.71 1.02
N GLU A 933 -26.98 -37.85 1.96
CA GLU A 933 -26.86 -38.13 3.40
C GLU A 933 -27.65 -39.34 3.88
N ALA A 934 -28.81 -39.60 3.30
CA ALA A 934 -29.68 -40.72 3.72
C ALA A 934 -29.08 -42.09 3.38
N SER A 935 -28.41 -42.19 2.23
CA SER A 935 -27.75 -43.43 1.78
C SER A 935 -26.25 -43.47 2.09
N LYS A 936 -25.69 -42.40 2.60
CA LYS A 936 -24.24 -42.24 2.76
C LYS A 936 -23.44 -42.52 1.48
N THR A 937 -24.00 -42.02 0.37
CA THR A 937 -23.33 -42.14 -0.95
C THR A 937 -22.84 -40.81 -1.47
N MET A 938 -21.74 -40.84 -2.19
CA MET A 938 -21.10 -39.65 -2.79
C MET A 938 -20.71 -39.94 -4.24
N GLU A 939 -20.95 -38.98 -5.11
CA GLU A 939 -20.44 -38.97 -6.47
C GLU A 939 -19.34 -37.90 -6.59
N ILE A 940 -18.18 -38.29 -7.08
CA ILE A 940 -17.06 -37.37 -7.32
C ILE A 940 -16.69 -37.44 -8.80
N THR A 941 -16.57 -36.30 -9.45
CA THR A 941 -15.96 -36.17 -10.78
C THR A 941 -14.74 -35.29 -10.71
N VAL A 942 -13.62 -35.78 -11.25
CA VAL A 942 -12.34 -35.06 -11.30
C VAL A 942 -11.83 -35.00 -12.73
N SER A 943 -11.53 -33.81 -13.24
CA SER A 943 -10.85 -33.62 -14.52
C SER A 943 -9.47 -33.00 -14.27
N TYR A 944 -8.43 -33.52 -14.91
CA TYR A 944 -7.05 -33.09 -14.64
C TYR A 944 -6.13 -33.29 -15.85
N PRO A 945 -4.97 -32.56 -15.93
CA PRO A 945 -4.00 -32.75 -17.01
C PRO A 945 -3.44 -34.16 -17.05
N ALA A 946 -3.27 -34.72 -18.23
CA ALA A 946 -2.85 -36.13 -18.42
C ALA A 946 -1.47 -36.48 -17.82
N SER A 947 -0.62 -35.45 -17.59
CA SER A 947 0.70 -35.58 -16.96
C SER A 947 0.66 -35.74 -15.45
N VAL A 948 -0.49 -35.53 -14.80
CA VAL A 948 -0.64 -35.54 -13.34
C VAL A 948 -1.11 -36.90 -12.86
N THR A 949 -0.52 -37.37 -11.75
CA THR A 949 -1.04 -38.54 -11.00
C THR A 949 -2.04 -38.03 -9.95
N VAL A 950 -3.25 -38.60 -9.96
CA VAL A 950 -4.31 -38.19 -9.05
C VAL A 950 -4.73 -39.33 -8.13
N HIS A 951 -4.84 -39.06 -6.85
CA HIS A 951 -5.37 -39.96 -5.82
C HIS A 951 -6.70 -39.40 -5.30
N VAL A 952 -7.80 -40.06 -5.61
CA VAL A 952 -9.11 -39.64 -5.09
C VAL A 952 -9.45 -40.44 -3.83
N ARG A 953 -9.78 -39.74 -2.73
CA ARG A 953 -10.12 -40.34 -1.46
C ARG A 953 -11.52 -39.89 -1.04
N MET A 954 -12.38 -40.88 -0.79
CA MET A 954 -13.71 -40.68 -0.26
C MET A 954 -13.64 -40.27 1.23
N PRO A 955 -14.53 -39.37 1.71
CA PRO A 955 -14.70 -39.12 3.13
C PRO A 955 -15.06 -40.40 3.90
N GLU A 956 -14.63 -40.47 5.16
CA GLU A 956 -14.92 -41.60 6.03
C GLU A 956 -16.44 -41.83 6.18
N GLY A 957 -16.88 -43.10 6.08
CA GLY A 957 -18.28 -43.48 6.20
C GLY A 957 -19.12 -43.28 4.94
N TYR A 958 -18.54 -42.81 3.84
CA TYR A 958 -19.22 -42.70 2.55
C TYR A 958 -18.70 -43.72 1.55
N THR A 959 -19.61 -44.17 0.68
CA THR A 959 -19.31 -45.02 -0.48
C THR A 959 -19.85 -44.35 -1.73
N GLY A 960 -19.38 -44.73 -2.92
CA GLY A 960 -19.91 -44.12 -4.15
C GLY A 960 -19.02 -44.27 -5.36
N ASN A 961 -19.22 -43.42 -6.34
CA ASN A 961 -18.57 -43.49 -7.63
C ASN A 961 -17.57 -42.34 -7.80
N VAL A 962 -16.38 -42.67 -8.31
CA VAL A 962 -15.38 -41.70 -8.77
C VAL A 962 -15.33 -41.78 -10.28
N LYS A 963 -15.48 -40.61 -10.93
CA LYS A 963 -15.29 -40.45 -12.37
C LYS A 963 -14.06 -39.57 -12.62
N GLU A 964 -13.03 -40.14 -13.25
CA GLU A 964 -11.82 -39.44 -13.62
C GLU A 964 -11.79 -39.14 -15.12
N LEU A 965 -11.42 -37.92 -15.49
CA LEU A 965 -11.33 -37.47 -16.87
C LEU A 965 -9.92 -36.86 -17.08
N LYS A 966 -9.09 -37.52 -17.88
CA LYS A 966 -7.78 -36.99 -18.27
C LYS A 966 -7.93 -36.00 -19.43
N LEU A 967 -7.48 -34.77 -19.21
CA LEU A 967 -7.49 -33.74 -20.22
C LEU A 967 -6.15 -33.73 -20.97
N GLN A 968 -6.19 -33.81 -22.30
CA GLN A 968 -5.00 -33.52 -23.09
C GLN A 968 -4.82 -32.00 -23.12
N LEU A 969 -3.67 -31.50 -22.73
CA LEU A 969 -3.31 -30.10 -22.97
C LEU A 969 -3.27 -29.92 -24.50
N LEU A 970 -4.08 -29.01 -25.00
CA LEU A 970 -3.93 -28.53 -26.38
C LEU A 970 -2.61 -27.72 -26.39
N GLU A 971 -1.63 -28.19 -27.20
CA GLU A 971 -0.34 -27.51 -27.45
C GLU A 971 -0.55 -26.09 -27.99
#